data_b2d3b3a2fe396a5f34d70e8f0e3447d5
#
_entry.id   b2d3b3a2fe396a5f34d70e8f0e3447d5
#
_cell.length_a   1.000
_cell.length_b   1.000
_cell.length_c   1.000
_cell.angle_alpha   90.00
_cell.angle_beta   90.00
_cell.angle_gamma   90.00
#
_symmetry.space_group_name_H-M   'P 1'
#
loop_
_entity.id
_entity.type
_entity.pdbx_description
1 polymer ?
#
loop_
_entity_poly.entity_id
_entity_poly.type
_entity_poly.pdbx_seq_one_letter_code
_entity_poly.pdbx_strand_id
1 'polypeptide(L)'
;MAEAPQRSGTPAPASSWHGQVTRPHLADMAAVPADVPPARWAQLGEQLTHILPRGQVLADGVSRLAYSYDATGERRPPHLVVVPTHADDVGPVLAAAARANVPVMARGAGTNLSGGTLPLFGGVVVALQRLTDPGHVDAEHLQADVGVGWVNAALQRELARNGLFYPPDPSSHRISTLGGNIQENSGGPHALRYGVTESHVLAVRGFLVDGTPVQLLRPALPGDWDLVGVVTGSEGTLMVATEATVNVRTAPAGTTTALLAFASVAAACEAVARVVAARLNPAALELLDRPSIELVERFAAAGYPTDAGAVLLVDLDGLPAERAAALAALDTVTRADARLTFQTADSPAAAERLWLGRRAAYGALAQVSARVFVQDVTVPRPQLAAMMDDVLAIAARWRLTVLTVAHAGDGNLHPTIAYDPSDPDEMTRLGGADREILAAAANRDGSITGEHGVGIDKLEHLPLMYGPSELGAMLGIKRAFDPDLRLNPGKAIWTGPGLAAVPERTRRCGPDQAWRDEACAVLQQAHQMGAVVQITGRAIRSAVDSGALPLSTRTWTGIQSIDPDNLTATVASGLSFRDLDRLLFPHGLEWAVDPIDPEETVGGLVAGALPAWREAGPGPVRQQVLGVELVDGTARALRFGRPVLKNVAGYDLTKLLVGSFGRLGVLTTVTLRLIPRQPLLWRALATEPSALAGAAWASLQQPNRPEAVVARPGQLLTAWVADPGSTWGASVDDPRAVLASLLAERMHHGGRFHRSGRASGPPTARGWDLWWPLGGVWLGPGTGLERPAVPADPVAEQLARRVRDVFDPDHLWRGGLP
;
A
#
# COMPACT_ATOMS: atom_id res chain seq x y z
N MET A 1 -37.78 -25.31 32.94
CA MET A 1 -38.49 -24.27 32.20
C MET A 1 -38.64 -23.11 33.15
N ALA A 2 -37.79 -22.10 33.00
CA ALA A 2 -37.89 -20.82 33.70
C ALA A 2 -37.83 -19.74 32.61
N GLU A 3 -38.91 -18.95 32.52
CA GLU A 3 -39.10 -17.90 31.54
C GLU A 3 -38.11 -16.78 31.76
N ALA A 4 -37.42 -16.39 30.68
CA ALA A 4 -36.60 -15.18 30.64
C ALA A 4 -37.49 -13.93 30.65
N PRO A 5 -37.17 -12.88 31.40
CA PRO A 5 -37.93 -11.64 31.41
C PRO A 5 -37.86 -10.93 30.06
N GLN A 6 -39.04 -10.70 29.46
CA GLN A 6 -39.20 -9.82 28.28
C GLN A 6 -38.81 -8.37 28.66
N ARG A 7 -37.72 -7.88 28.16
CA ARG A 7 -37.40 -6.45 28.17
C ARG A 7 -38.23 -5.76 27.08
N SER A 8 -39.37 -5.20 27.49
CA SER A 8 -40.12 -4.21 26.69
C SER A 8 -39.52 -2.83 26.91
N GLY A 9 -38.63 -2.45 26.08
CA GLY A 9 -38.11 -1.09 25.95
C GLY A 9 -37.77 -0.87 24.49
N THR A 10 -38.47 0.05 23.82
CA THR A 10 -38.03 0.61 22.55
C THR A 10 -36.58 1.06 22.71
N PRO A 11 -35.62 0.60 21.91
CA PRO A 11 -34.27 1.08 22.01
C PRO A 11 -34.26 2.58 21.69
N ALA A 12 -33.75 3.37 22.62
CA ALA A 12 -33.42 4.75 22.37
C ALA A 12 -32.57 4.84 21.06
N PRO A 13 -32.70 5.88 20.25
CA PRO A 13 -31.86 6.02 19.06
C PRO A 13 -30.42 5.96 19.52
N ALA A 14 -29.69 4.94 19.06
CA ALA A 14 -28.31 4.72 19.42
C ALA A 14 -27.53 5.99 19.04
N SER A 15 -27.18 6.82 20.03
CA SER A 15 -26.19 7.86 19.88
C SER A 15 -24.89 7.17 19.50
N SER A 16 -24.41 7.40 18.30
CA SER A 16 -23.18 6.77 17.85
C SER A 16 -22.00 7.29 18.66
N TRP A 17 -21.05 6.43 18.96
CA TRP A 17 -19.79 6.76 19.61
C TRP A 17 -19.13 7.99 19.01
N HIS A 18 -18.98 8.01 17.69
CA HIS A 18 -18.41 9.13 16.96
C HIS A 18 -19.23 10.41 17.08
N GLY A 19 -20.55 10.32 17.28
CA GLY A 19 -21.41 11.49 17.49
C GLY A 19 -21.17 12.23 18.82
N GLN A 20 -20.61 11.56 19.82
CA GLN A 20 -20.44 12.16 21.16
C GLN A 20 -19.03 12.67 21.45
N VAL A 21 -17.97 12.06 20.87
CA VAL A 21 -16.58 12.33 21.25
C VAL A 21 -15.84 13.23 20.28
N THR A 22 -16.12 13.17 19.00
CA THR A 22 -15.22 13.74 17.97
C THR A 22 -15.87 14.71 16.99
N ARG A 23 -17.17 14.89 16.99
CA ARG A 23 -17.88 15.50 15.87
C ARG A 23 -18.38 16.94 15.95
N PRO A 24 -18.20 17.72 17.00
CA PRO A 24 -18.45 19.17 16.90
C PRO A 24 -17.55 19.82 15.82
N HIS A 25 -16.45 19.16 15.43
CA HIS A 25 -15.45 19.70 14.49
C HIS A 25 -15.49 19.09 13.09
N LEU A 26 -16.40 18.14 12.78
CA LEU A 26 -16.46 17.56 11.43
C LEU A 26 -16.70 18.62 10.35
N ALA A 27 -17.50 19.64 10.64
CA ALA A 27 -17.74 20.77 9.73
C ALA A 27 -16.47 21.60 9.48
N ASP A 28 -15.53 21.63 10.41
CA ASP A 28 -14.25 22.32 10.28
C ASP A 28 -13.25 21.47 9.47
N MET A 29 -13.37 20.14 9.52
CA MET A 29 -12.47 19.18 8.86
C MET A 29 -12.99 18.71 7.50
N ALA A 30 -14.28 18.80 7.25
CA ALA A 30 -14.93 18.31 6.03
C ALA A 30 -15.75 19.41 5.36
N ALA A 31 -15.64 19.50 4.02
CA ALA A 31 -16.61 20.26 3.26
C ALA A 31 -17.98 19.56 3.34
N VAL A 32 -18.97 20.28 3.88
CA VAL A 32 -20.35 19.79 4.03
C VAL A 32 -21.11 20.11 2.74
N PRO A 33 -21.65 19.09 2.03
CA PRO A 33 -22.50 19.34 0.87
C PRO A 33 -23.74 20.17 1.27
N ALA A 34 -24.20 21.01 0.36
CA ALA A 34 -25.38 21.82 0.58
C ALA A 34 -26.64 20.97 0.83
N ASP A 35 -27.56 21.45 1.67
CA ASP A 35 -28.84 20.81 1.91
C ASP A 35 -29.63 20.66 0.60
N VAL A 36 -30.08 19.45 0.32
CA VAL A 36 -30.82 19.11 -0.90
C VAL A 36 -32.30 18.92 -0.56
N PRO A 37 -33.20 19.70 -1.17
CA PRO A 37 -34.61 19.59 -0.90
C PRO A 37 -35.20 18.22 -1.18
N PRO A 38 -36.18 17.72 -0.38
CA PRO A 38 -36.78 16.40 -0.58
C PRO A 38 -37.32 16.14 -1.99
N ALA A 39 -37.86 17.16 -2.65
CA ALA A 39 -38.37 17.08 -4.02
C ALA A 39 -37.27 16.70 -5.02
N ARG A 40 -36.01 17.16 -4.81
CA ARG A 40 -34.89 16.82 -5.67
C ARG A 40 -34.50 15.35 -5.53
N TRP A 41 -34.59 14.78 -4.33
CA TRP A 41 -34.34 13.35 -4.11
C TRP A 41 -35.38 12.48 -4.82
N ALA A 42 -36.67 12.86 -4.79
CA ALA A 42 -37.72 12.15 -5.51
C ALA A 42 -37.47 12.18 -7.03
N GLN A 43 -37.17 13.36 -7.57
CA GLN A 43 -36.84 13.54 -8.98
C GLN A 43 -35.59 12.74 -9.40
N LEU A 44 -34.54 12.74 -8.61
CA LEU A 44 -33.35 11.94 -8.86
C LEU A 44 -33.69 10.44 -8.84
N GLY A 45 -34.46 9.99 -7.85
CA GLY A 45 -34.89 8.59 -7.76
C GLY A 45 -35.66 8.15 -9.01
N GLU A 46 -36.55 8.98 -9.52
CA GLU A 46 -37.29 8.74 -10.76
C GLU A 46 -36.33 8.69 -11.98
N GLN A 47 -35.40 9.63 -12.11
CA GLN A 47 -34.39 9.60 -13.17
C GLN A 47 -33.54 8.33 -13.13
N LEU A 48 -33.11 7.88 -11.94
CA LEU A 48 -32.32 6.67 -11.79
C LEU A 48 -33.11 5.41 -12.19
N THR A 49 -34.44 5.38 -11.99
CA THR A 49 -35.28 4.24 -12.46
C THR A 49 -35.42 4.17 -13.98
N HIS A 50 -35.07 5.24 -14.71
CA HIS A 50 -35.00 5.22 -16.18
C HIS A 50 -33.60 4.77 -16.67
N ILE A 51 -32.58 4.95 -15.84
CA ILE A 51 -31.20 4.53 -16.15
C ILE A 51 -30.99 3.05 -15.82
N LEU A 52 -31.48 2.63 -14.66
CA LEU A 52 -31.26 1.28 -14.15
C LEU A 52 -32.53 0.42 -14.21
N PRO A 53 -32.41 -0.90 -14.41
CA PRO A 53 -33.53 -1.83 -14.32
C PRO A 53 -34.30 -1.74 -13.00
N ARG A 54 -35.58 -2.11 -13.02
CA ARG A 54 -36.42 -2.19 -11.81
C ARG A 54 -35.75 -3.05 -10.75
N GLY A 55 -35.73 -2.60 -9.51
CA GLY A 55 -35.13 -3.29 -8.36
C GLY A 55 -33.65 -3.00 -8.16
N GLN A 56 -33.02 -2.22 -9.02
CA GLN A 56 -31.66 -1.72 -8.81
C GLN A 56 -31.60 -0.33 -8.18
N VAL A 57 -32.74 0.37 -8.06
CA VAL A 57 -32.87 1.64 -7.33
C VAL A 57 -33.69 1.38 -6.07
N LEU A 58 -33.07 1.55 -4.92
CA LEU A 58 -33.65 1.24 -3.61
C LEU A 58 -33.88 2.53 -2.84
N ALA A 59 -35.14 2.93 -2.69
CA ALA A 59 -35.55 4.15 -2.00
C ALA A 59 -36.32 3.88 -0.69
N ASP A 60 -36.75 2.63 -0.47
CA ASP A 60 -37.50 2.23 0.72
C ASP A 60 -36.62 2.22 1.99
N GLY A 61 -37.27 2.38 3.15
CA GLY A 61 -36.55 2.52 4.42
C GLY A 61 -35.76 1.29 4.84
N VAL A 62 -36.25 0.09 4.53
CA VAL A 62 -35.59 -1.18 4.90
C VAL A 62 -34.32 -1.37 4.08
N SER A 63 -34.43 -1.20 2.76
CA SER A 63 -33.29 -1.30 1.85
C SER A 63 -32.19 -0.26 2.21
N ARG A 64 -32.59 1.00 2.46
CA ARG A 64 -31.65 2.05 2.87
C ARG A 64 -30.96 1.72 4.18
N LEU A 65 -31.65 1.09 5.12
CA LEU A 65 -31.07 0.66 6.40
C LEU A 65 -29.98 -0.39 6.19
N ALA A 66 -30.12 -1.30 5.24
CA ALA A 66 -29.10 -2.32 4.93
C ALA A 66 -27.79 -1.72 4.45
N TYR A 67 -27.80 -0.52 3.88
CA TYR A 67 -26.62 0.19 3.40
C TYR A 67 -26.21 1.38 4.31
N SER A 68 -26.77 1.47 5.51
CA SER A 68 -26.52 2.58 6.43
C SER A 68 -25.34 2.37 7.38
N TYR A 69 -24.74 1.18 7.42
CA TYR A 69 -23.72 0.80 8.40
C TYR A 69 -22.54 0.08 7.73
N ASP A 70 -21.43 0.05 8.42
CA ASP A 70 -20.24 -0.77 8.09
C ASP A 70 -19.78 -1.57 9.32
N ALA A 71 -18.53 -2.06 9.32
CA ALA A 71 -18.01 -2.88 10.41
C ALA A 71 -17.75 -2.09 11.71
N THR A 72 -17.76 -0.75 11.70
CA THR A 72 -17.76 0.06 12.92
C THR A 72 -19.07 -0.08 13.72
N GLY A 73 -20.13 -0.54 13.06
CA GLY A 73 -21.47 -0.66 13.64
C GLY A 73 -22.20 0.67 13.79
N GLU A 74 -21.63 1.78 13.31
CA GLU A 74 -22.33 3.03 13.18
C GLU A 74 -23.39 3.00 12.08
N ARG A 75 -24.37 3.92 12.18
CA ARG A 75 -25.45 3.98 11.21
C ARG A 75 -25.64 5.40 10.69
N ARG A 76 -25.65 5.53 9.36
CA ARG A 76 -25.94 6.75 8.63
C ARG A 76 -26.77 6.37 7.41
N PRO A 77 -28.08 6.64 7.37
CA PRO A 77 -28.93 6.23 6.24
C PRO A 77 -28.63 7.07 4.99
N PRO A 78 -28.42 6.44 3.83
CA PRO A 78 -28.38 7.16 2.55
C PRO A 78 -29.78 7.66 2.17
N HIS A 79 -29.85 8.60 1.22
CA HIS A 79 -31.14 9.00 0.63
C HIS A 79 -31.60 7.99 -0.42
N LEU A 80 -30.68 7.51 -1.24
CA LEU A 80 -30.93 6.50 -2.28
C LEU A 80 -29.79 5.48 -2.29
N VAL A 81 -30.11 4.26 -2.72
CA VAL A 81 -29.12 3.23 -3.01
C VAL A 81 -29.34 2.75 -4.44
N VAL A 82 -28.29 2.61 -5.20
CA VAL A 82 -28.30 1.98 -6.51
C VAL A 82 -27.38 0.76 -6.52
N VAL A 83 -27.81 -0.31 -7.20
CA VAL A 83 -27.09 -1.59 -7.25
C VAL A 83 -26.88 -1.98 -8.72
N PRO A 84 -25.94 -1.31 -9.42
CA PRO A 84 -25.67 -1.62 -10.84
C PRO A 84 -25.16 -3.05 -11.01
N THR A 85 -25.49 -3.66 -12.13
CA THR A 85 -25.03 -5.01 -12.52
C THR A 85 -24.02 -5.00 -13.65
N HIS A 86 -23.88 -3.87 -14.31
CA HIS A 86 -22.89 -3.66 -15.39
C HIS A 86 -22.06 -2.41 -15.09
N ALA A 87 -20.79 -2.45 -15.46
CA ALA A 87 -19.86 -1.34 -15.25
C ALA A 87 -20.35 -0.05 -15.95
N ASP A 88 -20.89 -0.18 -17.16
CA ASP A 88 -21.36 0.96 -17.96
C ASP A 88 -22.56 1.70 -17.36
N ASP A 89 -23.33 1.06 -16.47
CA ASP A 89 -24.45 1.70 -15.78
C ASP A 89 -23.99 2.76 -14.77
N VAL A 90 -22.75 2.68 -14.27
CA VAL A 90 -22.23 3.53 -13.21
C VAL A 90 -22.06 4.99 -13.67
N GLY A 91 -21.52 5.20 -14.88
CA GLY A 91 -21.32 6.54 -15.42
C GLY A 91 -22.59 7.39 -15.51
N PRO A 92 -23.67 6.88 -16.15
CA PRO A 92 -24.97 7.58 -16.20
C PRO A 92 -25.55 7.89 -14.82
N VAL A 93 -25.39 6.98 -13.83
CA VAL A 93 -25.83 7.21 -12.43
C VAL A 93 -25.08 8.38 -11.81
N LEU A 94 -23.74 8.41 -11.94
CA LEU A 94 -22.91 9.49 -11.42
C LEU A 94 -23.22 10.82 -12.09
N ALA A 95 -23.41 10.82 -13.42
CA ALA A 95 -23.81 12.02 -14.15
C ALA A 95 -25.16 12.57 -13.68
N ALA A 96 -26.14 11.70 -13.35
CA ALA A 96 -27.42 12.12 -12.81
C ALA A 96 -27.26 12.73 -11.40
N ALA A 97 -26.48 12.10 -10.54
CA ALA A 97 -26.17 12.60 -9.21
C ALA A 97 -25.41 13.94 -9.26
N ALA A 98 -24.49 14.09 -10.22
CA ALA A 98 -23.74 15.32 -10.46
C ALA A 98 -24.66 16.48 -10.87
N ARG A 99 -25.56 16.26 -11.81
CA ARG A 99 -26.59 17.27 -12.20
C ARG A 99 -27.52 17.65 -11.04
N ALA A 100 -27.81 16.70 -10.16
CA ALA A 100 -28.59 16.94 -8.95
C ALA A 100 -27.80 17.65 -7.85
N ASN A 101 -26.49 17.79 -8.02
CA ASN A 101 -25.55 18.32 -7.03
C ASN A 101 -25.64 17.61 -5.66
N VAL A 102 -25.65 16.29 -5.67
CA VAL A 102 -25.76 15.47 -4.46
C VAL A 102 -24.48 14.68 -4.20
N PRO A 103 -24.18 14.38 -2.91
CA PRO A 103 -23.05 13.52 -2.57
C PRO A 103 -23.27 12.08 -3.05
N VAL A 104 -22.18 11.44 -3.42
CA VAL A 104 -22.15 10.04 -3.86
C VAL A 104 -21.11 9.28 -3.06
N MET A 105 -21.37 8.01 -2.77
CA MET A 105 -20.43 7.12 -2.14
C MET A 105 -20.46 5.75 -2.82
N ALA A 106 -19.30 5.27 -3.25
CA ALA A 106 -19.14 3.89 -3.69
C ALA A 106 -19.07 2.94 -2.49
N ARG A 107 -19.67 1.74 -2.62
CA ARG A 107 -19.68 0.75 -1.55
C ARG A 107 -19.48 -0.66 -2.11
N GLY A 108 -18.50 -1.38 -1.56
CA GLY A 108 -18.39 -2.82 -1.69
C GLY A 108 -19.22 -3.57 -0.63
N ALA A 109 -18.61 -4.47 0.11
CA ALA A 109 -19.30 -5.25 1.15
C ALA A 109 -19.53 -4.49 2.47
N GLY A 110 -18.93 -3.33 2.67
CA GLY A 110 -19.06 -2.56 3.92
C GLY A 110 -18.29 -3.16 5.09
N THR A 111 -17.16 -3.78 4.85
CA THR A 111 -16.27 -4.36 5.85
C THR A 111 -15.26 -3.37 6.43
N ASN A 112 -15.33 -2.10 6.07
CA ASN A 112 -14.44 -1.05 6.56
C ASN A 112 -14.57 -0.86 8.08
N LEU A 113 -13.44 -0.64 8.77
CA LEU A 113 -13.32 -0.52 10.23
C LEU A 113 -13.06 0.92 10.69
N SER A 114 -13.00 1.90 9.77
CA SER A 114 -12.74 3.30 10.07
C SER A 114 -13.88 4.25 9.66
N GLY A 115 -15.04 3.70 9.26
CA GLY A 115 -16.19 4.49 8.82
C GLY A 115 -16.10 4.98 7.37
N GLY A 116 -15.19 4.42 6.56
CA GLY A 116 -14.95 4.80 5.17
C GLY A 116 -16.18 4.62 4.27
N THR A 117 -17.08 3.68 4.60
CA THR A 117 -18.29 3.40 3.81
C THR A 117 -19.58 3.91 4.44
N LEU A 118 -19.52 4.82 5.41
CA LEU A 118 -20.72 5.45 5.99
C LEU A 118 -21.14 6.68 5.18
N PRO A 119 -22.39 6.79 4.72
CA PRO A 119 -22.88 7.97 3.99
C PRO A 119 -23.15 9.15 4.95
N LEU A 120 -22.09 9.83 5.42
CA LEU A 120 -22.14 10.87 6.45
C LEU A 120 -23.16 11.98 6.17
N PHE A 121 -23.27 12.37 4.91
CA PHE A 121 -24.17 13.43 4.45
C PHE A 121 -25.37 12.86 3.68
N GLY A 122 -25.69 11.58 3.92
CA GLY A 122 -26.69 10.90 3.12
C GLY A 122 -26.19 10.67 1.69
N GLY A 123 -26.95 11.13 0.68
CA GLY A 123 -26.52 11.00 -0.72
C GLY A 123 -26.97 9.72 -1.39
N VAL A 124 -26.31 9.40 -2.50
CA VAL A 124 -26.51 8.16 -3.28
C VAL A 124 -25.39 7.17 -2.94
N VAL A 125 -25.75 6.01 -2.43
CA VAL A 125 -24.83 4.88 -2.31
C VAL A 125 -24.85 4.08 -3.61
N VAL A 126 -23.70 3.97 -4.27
CA VAL A 126 -23.50 3.10 -5.44
C VAL A 126 -22.88 1.79 -4.94
N ALA A 127 -23.73 0.78 -4.83
CA ALA A 127 -23.39 -0.53 -4.28
C ALA A 127 -22.84 -1.44 -5.38
N LEU A 128 -21.52 -1.67 -5.41
CA LEU A 128 -20.79 -2.28 -6.51
C LEU A 128 -20.61 -3.80 -6.39
N GLN A 129 -21.15 -4.43 -5.34
CA GLN A 129 -20.97 -5.86 -5.07
C GLN A 129 -21.54 -6.79 -6.16
N ARG A 130 -22.31 -6.29 -7.11
CA ARG A 130 -22.83 -7.05 -8.26
C ARG A 130 -22.05 -6.88 -9.55
N LEU A 131 -20.98 -6.06 -9.54
CA LEU A 131 -20.04 -5.97 -10.66
C LEU A 131 -19.07 -7.15 -10.60
N THR A 132 -19.58 -8.33 -10.90
CA THR A 132 -18.86 -9.61 -10.80
C THR A 132 -18.60 -10.22 -12.16
N ASP A 133 -18.49 -9.41 -13.21
CA ASP A 133 -18.13 -9.90 -14.52
C ASP A 133 -16.86 -10.76 -14.41
N PRO A 134 -16.93 -12.03 -14.91
CA PRO A 134 -15.82 -12.95 -14.82
C PRO A 134 -14.74 -12.46 -15.79
N GLY A 135 -13.89 -11.59 -15.37
CA GLY A 135 -12.82 -11.09 -16.20
C GLY A 135 -12.00 -12.20 -16.85
N HIS A 136 -10.89 -11.85 -17.40
CA HIS A 136 -9.97 -12.77 -18.05
C HIS A 136 -8.81 -13.08 -17.12
N VAL A 137 -8.53 -14.37 -16.85
CA VAL A 137 -7.30 -14.81 -16.17
C VAL A 137 -6.26 -15.12 -17.23
N ASP A 138 -5.27 -14.27 -17.33
CA ASP A 138 -4.11 -14.47 -18.19
C ASP A 138 -3.00 -15.16 -17.39
N ALA A 139 -3.02 -16.48 -17.41
CA ALA A 139 -2.03 -17.29 -16.69
C ALA A 139 -0.63 -17.17 -17.28
N GLU A 140 -0.51 -16.85 -18.56
CA GLU A 140 0.78 -16.66 -19.22
C GLU A 140 1.46 -15.38 -18.73
N HIS A 141 0.72 -14.29 -18.57
CA HIS A 141 1.26 -13.00 -18.10
C HIS A 141 1.06 -12.76 -16.61
N LEU A 142 0.55 -13.74 -15.86
CA LEU A 142 0.28 -13.64 -14.42
C LEU A 142 -0.59 -12.43 -14.06
N GLN A 143 -1.67 -12.23 -14.81
CA GLN A 143 -2.61 -11.13 -14.65
C GLN A 143 -4.05 -11.63 -14.63
N ALA A 144 -4.91 -10.87 -13.96
CA ALA A 144 -6.35 -11.09 -14.04
C ALA A 144 -7.08 -9.75 -14.20
N ASP A 145 -7.97 -9.66 -15.19
CA ASP A 145 -8.94 -8.59 -15.31
C ASP A 145 -10.19 -9.00 -14.52
N VAL A 146 -10.67 -8.16 -13.64
CA VAL A 146 -11.76 -8.52 -12.73
C VAL A 146 -12.69 -7.34 -12.47
N GLY A 147 -13.98 -7.61 -12.34
CA GLY A 147 -14.95 -6.67 -11.83
C GLY A 147 -14.69 -6.40 -10.33
N VAL A 148 -14.91 -5.18 -9.88
CA VAL A 148 -14.60 -4.77 -8.49
C VAL A 148 -15.52 -5.41 -7.44
N GLY A 149 -16.65 -5.97 -7.86
CA GLY A 149 -17.61 -6.67 -6.98
C GLY A 149 -17.18 -8.08 -6.57
N TRP A 150 -16.15 -8.66 -7.21
CA TRP A 150 -15.64 -9.97 -6.82
C TRP A 150 -15.24 -10.00 -5.35
N VAL A 151 -15.74 -10.98 -4.61
CA VAL A 151 -15.24 -11.26 -3.25
C VAL A 151 -13.85 -11.86 -3.37
N ASN A 152 -12.90 -11.37 -2.57
CA ASN A 152 -11.51 -11.81 -2.62
C ASN A 152 -11.37 -13.34 -2.60
N ALA A 153 -12.03 -14.03 -1.66
CA ALA A 153 -12.02 -15.50 -1.58
C ALA A 153 -12.63 -16.19 -2.81
N ALA A 154 -13.52 -15.53 -3.55
CA ALA A 154 -14.06 -16.09 -4.79
C ALA A 154 -13.03 -15.98 -5.92
N LEU A 155 -12.33 -14.86 -6.03
CA LEU A 155 -11.19 -14.70 -6.94
C LEU A 155 -10.11 -15.74 -6.65
N GLN A 156 -9.75 -15.96 -5.38
CA GLN A 156 -8.78 -17.00 -5.00
C GLN A 156 -9.15 -18.38 -5.51
N ARG A 157 -10.44 -18.78 -5.37
CA ARG A 157 -10.91 -20.08 -5.87
C ARG A 157 -10.82 -20.19 -7.41
N GLU A 158 -11.09 -19.10 -8.11
CA GLU A 158 -10.97 -19.09 -9.58
C GLU A 158 -9.52 -19.21 -10.02
N LEU A 159 -8.64 -18.44 -9.42
CA LEU A 159 -7.20 -18.46 -9.71
C LEU A 159 -6.56 -19.83 -9.40
N ALA A 160 -7.00 -20.47 -8.32
CA ALA A 160 -6.48 -21.78 -7.89
C ALA A 160 -6.69 -22.88 -8.95
N ARG A 161 -7.70 -22.77 -9.81
CA ARG A 161 -7.94 -23.69 -10.95
C ARG A 161 -6.79 -23.66 -11.96
N ASN A 162 -6.08 -22.54 -12.03
CA ASN A 162 -4.92 -22.33 -12.90
C ASN A 162 -3.58 -22.42 -12.14
N GLY A 163 -3.58 -22.90 -10.89
CA GLY A 163 -2.38 -22.95 -10.06
C GLY A 163 -1.87 -21.55 -9.66
N LEU A 164 -2.74 -20.54 -9.69
CA LEU A 164 -2.43 -19.15 -9.37
C LEU A 164 -3.10 -18.72 -8.06
N PHE A 165 -2.61 -17.61 -7.50
CA PHE A 165 -3.25 -16.96 -6.34
C PHE A 165 -3.06 -15.44 -6.39
N TYR A 166 -3.95 -14.72 -5.73
CA TYR A 166 -3.87 -13.28 -5.46
C TYR A 166 -3.38 -13.08 -4.03
N PRO A 167 -2.15 -12.54 -3.82
CA PRO A 167 -1.53 -12.55 -2.50
C PRO A 167 -2.23 -11.76 -1.39
N PRO A 168 -2.84 -10.57 -1.62
CA PRO A 168 -3.51 -9.83 -0.55
C PRO A 168 -4.71 -10.61 0.03
N ASP A 169 -4.66 -10.85 1.34
CA ASP A 169 -5.65 -11.66 2.04
C ASP A 169 -6.10 -11.02 3.37
N PRO A 170 -6.74 -9.85 3.32
CA PRO A 170 -7.21 -9.22 4.55
C PRO A 170 -8.12 -10.15 5.35
N SER A 171 -8.19 -9.95 6.66
CA SER A 171 -9.04 -10.79 7.55
C SER A 171 -10.50 -10.88 7.07
N SER A 172 -10.96 -9.87 6.34
CA SER A 172 -12.28 -9.80 5.71
C SER A 172 -12.39 -10.52 4.36
N HIS A 173 -11.33 -11.16 3.84
CA HIS A 173 -11.25 -11.72 2.46
C HIS A 173 -12.43 -12.61 2.06
N ARG A 174 -13.11 -13.24 3.02
CA ARG A 174 -14.31 -14.08 2.76
C ARG A 174 -15.54 -13.26 2.37
N ILE A 175 -15.54 -11.96 2.62
CA ILE A 175 -16.67 -11.04 2.43
C ILE A 175 -16.26 -9.81 1.62
N SER A 176 -15.08 -9.23 1.88
CA SER A 176 -14.61 -8.01 1.23
C SER A 176 -14.50 -8.18 -0.29
N THR A 177 -14.90 -7.13 -1.01
CA THR A 177 -14.81 -7.08 -2.45
C THR A 177 -13.44 -6.56 -2.89
N LEU A 178 -13.02 -6.95 -4.09
CA LEU A 178 -11.75 -6.50 -4.64
C LEU A 178 -11.67 -4.97 -4.76
N GLY A 179 -12.77 -4.32 -5.17
CA GLY A 179 -12.84 -2.85 -5.21
C GLY A 179 -12.67 -2.22 -3.84
N GLY A 180 -13.26 -2.81 -2.78
CA GLY A 180 -13.01 -2.39 -1.41
C GLY A 180 -11.54 -2.56 -1.02
N ASN A 181 -10.93 -3.71 -1.32
CA ASN A 181 -9.53 -3.97 -1.02
C ASN A 181 -8.60 -2.96 -1.74
N ILE A 182 -8.90 -2.60 -3.00
CA ILE A 182 -8.15 -1.58 -3.75
C ILE A 182 -8.30 -0.21 -3.10
N GLN A 183 -9.53 0.20 -2.75
CA GLN A 183 -9.77 1.54 -2.22
C GLN A 183 -9.21 1.73 -0.79
N GLU A 184 -9.08 0.66 -0.02
CA GLU A 184 -8.47 0.67 1.31
C GLU A 184 -6.95 0.33 1.28
N ASN A 185 -6.42 -0.10 0.13
CA ASN A 185 -5.08 -0.68 0.03
C ASN A 185 -4.86 -1.81 1.04
N SER A 186 -5.82 -2.71 1.13
CA SER A 186 -5.85 -3.74 2.17
C SER A 186 -4.60 -4.62 2.16
N GLY A 187 -4.09 -4.93 3.35
CA GLY A 187 -2.96 -5.83 3.56
C GLY A 187 -3.41 -7.26 3.90
N GLY A 188 -3.03 -7.71 5.09
CA GLY A 188 -3.27 -9.03 5.63
C GLY A 188 -1.97 -9.68 6.13
N PRO A 189 -2.03 -10.90 6.67
CA PRO A 189 -0.87 -11.62 7.21
C PRO A 189 0.26 -11.82 6.21
N HIS A 190 -0.08 -11.98 4.92
CA HIS A 190 0.88 -12.25 3.85
C HIS A 190 1.58 -11.00 3.29
N ALA A 191 1.23 -9.79 3.78
CA ALA A 191 1.78 -8.53 3.27
C ALA A 191 3.30 -8.40 3.46
N LEU A 192 3.87 -9.00 4.50
CA LEU A 192 5.32 -9.00 4.73
C LEU A 192 6.10 -9.53 3.52
N ARG A 193 5.68 -10.67 2.99
CA ARG A 193 6.35 -11.35 1.87
C ARG A 193 5.89 -10.86 0.52
N TYR A 194 4.59 -10.66 0.36
CA TYR A 194 3.99 -10.45 -0.94
C TYR A 194 3.59 -9.01 -1.23
N GLY A 195 3.61 -8.14 -0.22
CA GLY A 195 3.15 -6.76 -0.33
C GLY A 195 1.63 -6.62 -0.11
N VAL A 196 1.19 -5.39 -0.02
CA VAL A 196 -0.22 -4.99 0.12
C VAL A 196 -0.90 -4.91 -1.27
N THR A 197 -2.18 -4.61 -1.30
CA THR A 197 -2.98 -4.53 -2.54
C THR A 197 -2.34 -3.61 -3.60
N GLU A 198 -1.77 -2.47 -3.21
CA GLU A 198 -1.09 -1.53 -4.11
C GLU A 198 -0.03 -2.21 -4.97
N SER A 199 0.71 -3.14 -4.41
CA SER A 199 1.77 -3.88 -5.12
C SER A 199 1.24 -4.78 -6.24
N HIS A 200 -0.04 -5.04 -6.27
CA HIS A 200 -0.68 -5.97 -7.19
C HIS A 200 -1.65 -5.33 -8.19
N VAL A 201 -2.00 -4.05 -8.04
CA VAL A 201 -2.91 -3.37 -8.96
C VAL A 201 -2.11 -2.81 -10.15
N LEU A 202 -2.46 -3.24 -11.36
CA LEU A 202 -1.82 -2.81 -12.61
C LEU A 202 -2.63 -1.77 -13.37
N ALA A 203 -3.96 -1.85 -13.28
CA ALA A 203 -4.87 -0.88 -13.87
C ALA A 203 -6.15 -0.76 -13.06
N VAL A 204 -6.77 0.41 -13.12
CA VAL A 204 -8.11 0.66 -12.58
C VAL A 204 -8.93 1.36 -13.65
N ARG A 205 -10.12 0.83 -13.95
CA ARG A 205 -11.12 1.46 -14.83
C ARG A 205 -12.32 1.86 -13.99
N GLY A 206 -12.99 2.92 -14.40
CA GLY A 206 -14.18 3.40 -13.71
C GLY A 206 -14.56 4.80 -14.14
N PHE A 207 -15.09 5.58 -13.23
CA PHE A 207 -15.67 6.88 -13.54
C PHE A 207 -15.26 7.92 -12.51
N LEU A 208 -15.08 9.16 -12.96
CA LEU A 208 -15.05 10.33 -12.10
C LEU A 208 -16.44 10.64 -11.56
N VAL A 209 -16.52 11.51 -10.56
CA VAL A 209 -17.80 11.83 -9.88
C VAL A 209 -18.87 12.43 -10.78
N ASP A 210 -18.49 13.00 -11.91
CA ASP A 210 -19.39 13.57 -12.93
C ASP A 210 -19.87 12.54 -13.97
N GLY A 211 -19.44 11.28 -13.86
CA GLY A 211 -19.77 10.20 -14.77
C GLY A 211 -18.81 10.08 -15.96
N THR A 212 -17.73 10.87 -15.99
CA THR A 212 -16.71 10.76 -17.05
C THR A 212 -15.92 9.43 -16.88
N PRO A 213 -15.87 8.56 -17.90
CA PRO A 213 -15.10 7.33 -17.85
C PRO A 213 -13.61 7.63 -17.81
N VAL A 214 -12.85 6.83 -17.07
CA VAL A 214 -11.39 6.95 -16.96
C VAL A 214 -10.75 5.59 -16.80
N GLN A 215 -9.61 5.40 -17.49
CA GLN A 215 -8.74 4.25 -17.34
C GLN A 215 -7.36 4.70 -16.87
N LEU A 216 -6.98 4.29 -15.68
CA LEU A 216 -5.65 4.51 -15.12
C LEU A 216 -4.82 3.25 -15.30
N LEU A 217 -3.62 3.42 -15.83
CA LEU A 217 -2.67 2.33 -16.01
C LEU A 217 -1.44 2.60 -15.14
N ARG A 218 -0.89 1.55 -14.55
CA ARG A 218 0.40 1.64 -13.87
C ARG A 218 1.45 2.09 -14.89
N PRO A 219 2.28 3.11 -14.57
CA PRO A 219 3.24 3.61 -15.51
C PRO A 219 4.15 2.53 -16.05
N ALA A 220 4.25 2.56 -17.36
CA ALA A 220 5.07 1.67 -18.14
C ALA A 220 6.45 2.22 -18.38
N LEU A 221 6.50 3.51 -18.57
CA LEU A 221 7.70 4.23 -18.92
C LEU A 221 8.01 5.25 -17.82
N PRO A 222 9.28 5.52 -17.59
CA PRO A 222 9.66 6.64 -16.78
C PRO A 222 9.04 7.93 -17.33
N GLY A 223 8.49 8.75 -16.46
CA GLY A 223 7.88 10.02 -16.82
C GLY A 223 6.35 10.05 -16.87
N ASP A 224 5.70 8.90 -16.92
CA ASP A 224 4.26 8.80 -16.63
C ASP A 224 4.05 8.72 -15.11
N TRP A 225 3.00 9.33 -14.62
CA TRP A 225 2.74 9.38 -13.18
C TRP A 225 1.89 8.21 -12.72
N ASP A 226 2.23 7.66 -11.55
CA ASP A 226 1.50 6.53 -10.98
C ASP A 226 0.19 6.96 -10.33
N LEU A 227 -0.82 7.30 -11.16
CA LEU A 227 -2.16 7.61 -10.66
C LEU A 227 -2.87 6.36 -10.11
N VAL A 228 -2.48 5.14 -10.51
CA VAL A 228 -2.98 3.90 -9.92
C VAL A 228 -2.55 3.81 -8.46
N GLY A 229 -1.30 4.14 -8.13
CA GLY A 229 -0.83 4.21 -6.76
C GLY A 229 -1.56 5.25 -5.91
N VAL A 230 -1.97 6.38 -6.51
CA VAL A 230 -2.73 7.43 -5.81
C VAL A 230 -4.18 7.02 -5.53
N VAL A 231 -4.86 6.34 -6.46
CA VAL A 231 -6.25 5.91 -6.25
C VAL A 231 -6.37 4.65 -5.40
N THR A 232 -5.31 3.83 -5.33
CA THR A 232 -5.25 2.70 -4.42
C THR A 232 -5.03 3.21 -2.99
N GLY A 233 -5.94 2.88 -2.07
CA GLY A 233 -5.94 3.44 -0.71
C GLY A 233 -6.56 4.84 -0.62
N SER A 234 -7.33 5.27 -1.62
CA SER A 234 -8.02 6.57 -1.59
C SER A 234 -9.39 6.54 -0.89
N GLU A 235 -9.79 5.41 -0.34
CA GLU A 235 -11.07 5.22 0.37
C GLU A 235 -12.29 5.61 -0.48
N GLY A 236 -12.24 5.40 -1.80
CA GLY A 236 -13.32 5.74 -2.71
C GLY A 236 -13.60 7.23 -2.86
N THR A 237 -12.62 8.09 -2.56
CA THR A 237 -12.78 9.55 -2.61
C THR A 237 -12.34 10.17 -3.94
N LEU A 238 -11.60 9.46 -4.79
CA LEU A 238 -11.05 10.00 -6.03
C LEU A 238 -11.83 9.57 -7.29
N MET A 239 -12.22 8.31 -7.35
CA MET A 239 -13.02 7.76 -8.45
C MET A 239 -13.88 6.59 -7.99
N VAL A 240 -14.89 6.25 -8.77
CA VAL A 240 -15.67 5.02 -8.61
C VAL A 240 -15.08 3.97 -9.53
N ALA A 241 -14.30 3.07 -8.98
CA ALA A 241 -13.73 1.93 -9.71
C ALA A 241 -14.84 0.92 -10.05
N THR A 242 -14.81 0.36 -11.26
CA THR A 242 -15.74 -0.69 -11.73
C THR A 242 -15.03 -1.96 -12.13
N GLU A 243 -13.78 -1.85 -12.59
CA GLU A 243 -12.94 -2.96 -13.01
C GLU A 243 -11.48 -2.69 -12.63
N ALA A 244 -10.70 -3.76 -12.47
CA ALA A 244 -9.28 -3.67 -12.24
C ALA A 244 -8.52 -4.78 -12.98
N THR A 245 -7.27 -4.50 -13.35
CA THR A 245 -6.29 -5.51 -13.72
C THR A 245 -5.34 -5.71 -12.56
N VAL A 246 -5.25 -6.94 -12.06
CA VAL A 246 -4.36 -7.28 -10.94
C VAL A 246 -3.28 -8.25 -11.37
N ASN A 247 -2.09 -8.09 -10.74
CA ASN A 247 -1.02 -9.05 -10.87
C ASN A 247 -1.29 -10.23 -9.92
N VAL A 248 -1.20 -11.44 -10.45
CA VAL A 248 -1.35 -12.69 -9.69
C VAL A 248 -0.02 -13.43 -9.67
N ARG A 249 0.10 -14.44 -8.82
CA ARG A 249 1.31 -15.24 -8.69
C ARG A 249 1.02 -16.72 -8.82
N THR A 250 2.02 -17.49 -9.18
CA THR A 250 1.98 -18.95 -9.06
C THR A 250 1.82 -19.33 -7.60
N ALA A 251 0.86 -20.20 -7.32
CA ALA A 251 0.61 -20.68 -5.97
C ALA A 251 1.86 -21.42 -5.43
N PRO A 252 2.22 -21.22 -4.15
CA PRO A 252 3.31 -21.94 -3.54
C PRO A 252 3.03 -23.46 -3.54
N ALA A 253 4.08 -24.27 -3.64
CA ALA A 253 3.95 -25.75 -3.65
C ALA A 253 3.40 -26.29 -2.31
N GLY A 254 3.41 -25.49 -1.27
CA GLY A 254 2.83 -25.80 0.04
C GLY A 254 3.30 -24.82 1.11
N THR A 255 2.67 -24.91 2.29
CA THR A 255 2.97 -24.09 3.46
C THR A 255 3.26 -24.98 4.66
N THR A 256 4.18 -24.56 5.52
CA THR A 256 4.47 -25.15 6.83
C THR A 256 4.21 -24.11 7.90
N THR A 257 3.28 -24.38 8.81
CA THR A 257 2.94 -23.50 9.91
C THR A 257 3.68 -23.91 11.19
N ALA A 258 4.30 -22.93 11.87
CA ALA A 258 4.92 -23.11 13.17
C ALA A 258 4.34 -22.14 14.20
N LEU A 259 4.20 -22.62 15.46
CA LEU A 259 3.84 -21.83 16.64
C LEU A 259 5.04 -21.78 17.58
N LEU A 260 5.47 -20.56 17.93
CA LEU A 260 6.55 -20.30 18.87
C LEU A 260 5.97 -19.55 20.06
N ALA A 261 6.22 -20.04 21.28
CA ALA A 261 5.80 -19.34 22.49
C ALA A 261 7.01 -18.73 23.20
N PHE A 262 6.80 -17.55 23.78
CA PHE A 262 7.82 -16.76 24.45
C PHE A 262 7.35 -16.32 25.85
N ALA A 263 8.32 -16.11 26.75
CA ALA A 263 8.04 -15.66 28.11
C ALA A 263 7.48 -14.21 28.17
N SER A 264 7.76 -13.39 27.14
CA SER A 264 7.31 -12.02 27.05
C SER A 264 7.13 -11.53 25.62
N VAL A 265 6.38 -10.44 25.43
CA VAL A 265 6.25 -9.74 24.15
C VAL A 265 7.61 -9.26 23.64
N ALA A 266 8.45 -8.72 24.54
CA ALA A 266 9.79 -8.25 24.17
C ALA A 266 10.63 -9.39 23.55
N ALA A 267 10.64 -10.57 24.16
CA ALA A 267 11.37 -11.73 23.61
C ALA A 267 10.82 -12.21 22.26
N ALA A 268 9.51 -12.15 22.07
CA ALA A 268 8.90 -12.44 20.78
C ALA A 268 9.30 -11.42 19.70
N CYS A 269 9.31 -10.13 20.02
CA CYS A 269 9.74 -9.06 19.10
C CYS A 269 11.24 -9.15 18.76
N GLU A 270 12.10 -9.54 19.72
CA GLU A 270 13.52 -9.84 19.41
C GLU A 270 13.66 -11.02 18.46
N ALA A 271 12.83 -12.06 18.63
CA ALA A 271 12.81 -13.18 17.69
C ALA A 271 12.38 -12.73 16.28
N VAL A 272 11.37 -11.87 16.17
CA VAL A 272 10.95 -11.24 14.90
C VAL A 272 12.11 -10.50 14.25
N ALA A 273 12.86 -9.67 15.00
CA ALA A 273 14.01 -8.95 14.48
C ALA A 273 15.07 -9.92 13.92
N ARG A 274 15.37 -11.03 14.64
CA ARG A 274 16.33 -12.06 14.16
C ARG A 274 15.81 -12.78 12.91
N VAL A 275 14.52 -13.11 12.82
CA VAL A 275 13.91 -13.73 11.63
C VAL A 275 14.06 -12.83 10.40
N VAL A 276 13.83 -11.55 10.58
CA VAL A 276 13.92 -10.54 9.49
C VAL A 276 15.40 -10.33 9.09
N ALA A 277 16.30 -10.20 10.08
CA ALA A 277 17.74 -10.04 9.84
C ALA A 277 18.34 -11.28 9.14
N ALA A 278 17.88 -12.48 9.46
CA ALA A 278 18.25 -13.72 8.80
C ALA A 278 17.63 -13.87 7.40
N ARG A 279 16.80 -12.93 6.98
CA ARG A 279 16.13 -12.92 5.67
C ARG A 279 15.31 -14.18 5.38
N LEU A 280 14.71 -14.78 6.40
CA LEU A 280 13.90 -15.98 6.23
C LEU A 280 12.63 -15.71 5.43
N ASN A 281 12.20 -14.45 5.35
CA ASN A 281 11.09 -13.96 4.55
C ASN A 281 9.83 -14.85 4.64
N PRO A 282 9.30 -15.12 5.86
CA PRO A 282 8.14 -15.98 6.04
C PRO A 282 6.92 -15.41 5.29
N ALA A 283 6.02 -16.30 4.88
CA ALA A 283 4.78 -15.90 4.22
C ALA A 283 3.89 -15.10 5.18
N ALA A 284 3.86 -15.48 6.47
CA ALA A 284 3.20 -14.74 7.53
C ALA A 284 4.01 -14.79 8.82
N LEU A 285 3.92 -13.73 9.63
CA LEU A 285 4.59 -13.61 10.92
C LEU A 285 3.71 -12.78 11.86
N GLU A 286 2.87 -13.50 12.63
CA GLU A 286 1.81 -12.93 13.46
C GLU A 286 2.12 -13.05 14.94
N LEU A 287 1.82 -12.02 15.73
CA LEU A 287 2.02 -12.01 17.18
C LEU A 287 0.69 -11.86 17.90
N LEU A 288 0.53 -12.62 18.99
CA LEU A 288 -0.57 -12.46 19.96
C LEU A 288 0.04 -12.28 21.36
N ASP A 289 -0.49 -11.31 22.10
CA ASP A 289 -0.14 -11.09 23.50
C ASP A 289 -0.86 -12.06 24.44
N ARG A 290 -0.47 -12.09 25.72
CA ARG A 290 -1.09 -12.97 26.73
C ARG A 290 -2.61 -12.78 26.85
N PRO A 291 -3.18 -11.54 26.91
CA PRO A 291 -4.64 -11.36 26.96
C PRO A 291 -5.35 -12.00 25.76
N SER A 292 -4.76 -11.88 24.56
CA SER A 292 -5.28 -12.51 23.35
C SER A 292 -5.23 -14.04 23.43
N ILE A 293 -4.11 -14.61 23.91
CA ILE A 293 -3.94 -16.07 24.07
C ILE A 293 -5.00 -16.62 25.02
N GLU A 294 -5.14 -16.04 26.22
CA GLU A 294 -6.07 -16.50 27.25
C GLU A 294 -7.52 -16.46 26.77
N LEU A 295 -7.89 -15.40 26.03
CA LEU A 295 -9.23 -15.25 25.51
C LEU A 295 -9.51 -16.23 24.35
N VAL A 296 -8.57 -16.32 23.41
CA VAL A 296 -8.67 -17.25 22.26
C VAL A 296 -8.79 -18.70 22.73
N GLU A 297 -7.96 -19.14 23.70
CA GLU A 297 -8.03 -20.52 24.20
C GLU A 297 -9.38 -20.82 24.89
N ARG A 298 -9.97 -19.84 25.58
CA ARG A 298 -11.29 -20.01 26.19
C ARG A 298 -12.40 -20.24 25.16
N PHE A 299 -12.32 -19.62 23.99
CA PHE A 299 -13.40 -19.64 22.99
C PHE A 299 -13.14 -20.53 21.78
N ALA A 300 -11.89 -20.70 21.37
CA ALA A 300 -11.53 -21.42 20.15
C ALA A 300 -10.72 -22.69 20.39
N ALA A 301 -10.11 -22.86 21.57
CA ALA A 301 -9.25 -24.00 21.92
C ALA A 301 -8.23 -24.31 20.80
N ALA A 302 -7.50 -23.29 20.37
CA ALA A 302 -6.58 -23.34 19.24
C ALA A 302 -5.30 -24.14 19.54
N GLY A 303 -5.01 -24.38 20.84
CA GLY A 303 -3.81 -25.09 21.32
C GLY A 303 -2.64 -24.15 21.63
N TYR A 304 -2.91 -22.88 21.92
CA TYR A 304 -1.88 -21.92 22.33
C TYR A 304 -1.53 -22.12 23.82
N PRO A 305 -0.23 -22.11 24.20
CA PRO A 305 0.17 -22.24 25.59
C PRO A 305 -0.23 -20.98 26.40
N THR A 306 -1.14 -21.16 27.37
CA THR A 306 -1.72 -20.06 28.17
C THR A 306 -0.75 -19.47 29.22
N ASP A 307 0.35 -20.10 29.47
CA ASP A 307 1.43 -19.63 30.34
C ASP A 307 2.43 -18.72 29.60
N ALA A 308 2.33 -18.65 28.26
CA ALA A 308 3.17 -17.78 27.45
C ALA A 308 2.84 -16.28 27.67
N GLY A 309 3.86 -15.43 27.59
CA GLY A 309 3.71 -13.98 27.53
C GLY A 309 3.31 -13.49 26.13
N ALA A 310 3.74 -14.22 25.09
CA ALA A 310 3.35 -13.99 23.70
C ALA A 310 3.56 -15.27 22.87
N VAL A 311 2.83 -15.37 21.76
CA VAL A 311 3.09 -16.38 20.71
C VAL A 311 3.34 -15.73 19.37
N LEU A 312 4.21 -16.38 18.57
CA LEU A 312 4.37 -16.09 17.15
C LEU A 312 3.79 -17.26 16.34
N LEU A 313 2.93 -16.94 15.40
CA LEU A 313 2.43 -17.85 14.36
C LEU A 313 3.16 -17.52 13.06
N VAL A 314 3.85 -18.51 12.48
CA VAL A 314 4.74 -18.32 11.34
C VAL A 314 4.35 -19.29 10.22
N ASP A 315 4.12 -18.77 9.02
CA ASP A 315 3.96 -19.57 7.82
C ASP A 315 5.19 -19.48 6.92
N LEU A 316 5.71 -20.64 6.53
CA LEU A 316 6.81 -20.79 5.57
C LEU A 316 6.26 -21.49 4.34
N ASP A 317 6.28 -20.84 3.20
CA ASP A 317 5.82 -21.37 1.93
C ASP A 317 6.99 -21.61 0.96
N GLY A 318 6.76 -22.46 -0.05
CA GLY A 318 7.76 -22.80 -1.06
C GLY A 318 7.82 -24.30 -1.34
N LEU A 319 8.90 -24.75 -1.95
CA LEU A 319 9.17 -26.18 -2.21
C LEU A 319 9.41 -26.94 -0.90
N PRO A 320 9.18 -28.26 -0.85
CA PRO A 320 9.36 -29.03 0.39
C PRO A 320 10.75 -28.89 1.02
N ALA A 321 11.81 -28.92 0.22
CA ALA A 321 13.18 -28.75 0.71
C ALA A 321 13.45 -27.32 1.25
N GLU A 322 12.89 -26.30 0.59
CA GLU A 322 13.00 -24.90 1.04
C GLU A 322 12.29 -24.69 2.37
N ARG A 323 11.06 -25.18 2.49
CA ARG A 323 10.32 -25.11 3.75
C ARG A 323 11.03 -25.81 4.89
N ALA A 324 11.62 -26.98 4.63
CA ALA A 324 12.41 -27.71 5.63
C ALA A 324 13.66 -26.94 6.07
N ALA A 325 14.40 -26.36 5.14
CA ALA A 325 15.55 -25.51 5.42
C ALA A 325 15.14 -24.24 6.18
N ALA A 326 14.09 -23.55 5.74
CA ALA A 326 13.58 -22.36 6.41
C ALA A 326 13.08 -22.67 7.83
N LEU A 327 12.42 -23.81 8.05
CA LEU A 327 11.98 -24.24 9.36
C LEU A 327 13.18 -24.51 10.31
N ALA A 328 14.22 -25.18 9.83
CA ALA A 328 15.44 -25.42 10.60
C ALA A 328 16.17 -24.09 10.94
N ALA A 329 16.23 -23.18 9.98
CA ALA A 329 16.77 -21.85 10.19
C ALA A 329 15.93 -21.04 11.18
N LEU A 330 14.59 -21.08 11.08
CA LEU A 330 13.67 -20.44 12.02
C LEU A 330 13.90 -20.97 13.45
N ASP A 331 13.99 -22.29 13.65
CA ASP A 331 14.30 -22.87 14.95
C ASP A 331 15.65 -22.35 15.49
N THR A 332 16.67 -22.30 14.64
CA THR A 332 18.01 -21.85 15.01
C THR A 332 18.04 -20.38 15.43
N VAL A 333 17.49 -19.46 14.59
CA VAL A 333 17.57 -18.02 14.86
C VAL A 333 16.66 -17.56 16.00
N THR A 334 15.60 -18.34 16.29
CA THR A 334 14.69 -18.02 17.40
C THR A 334 15.02 -18.76 18.69
N ARG A 335 16.02 -19.63 18.70
CA ARG A 335 16.47 -20.36 19.87
C ARG A 335 17.20 -19.41 20.83
N ALA A 336 16.45 -18.85 21.75
CA ALA A 336 16.94 -17.99 22.81
C ALA A 336 16.32 -18.44 24.14
N ASP A 337 16.92 -18.07 25.26
CA ASP A 337 16.53 -18.49 26.60
C ASP A 337 15.05 -18.19 26.95
N ALA A 338 14.47 -17.16 26.34
CA ALA A 338 13.08 -16.77 26.57
C ALA A 338 12.06 -17.49 25.67
N ARG A 339 12.48 -18.38 24.74
CA ARG A 339 11.57 -19.20 23.96
C ARG A 339 11.15 -20.45 24.72
N LEU A 340 9.86 -20.53 25.05
CA LEU A 340 9.27 -21.62 25.83
C LEU A 340 9.03 -22.88 24.99
N THR A 341 8.45 -22.69 23.79
CA THR A 341 8.11 -23.81 22.89
C THR A 341 8.40 -23.48 21.42
N PHE A 342 8.58 -24.53 20.62
CA PHE A 342 8.60 -24.52 19.18
C PHE A 342 7.82 -25.71 18.68
N GLN A 343 6.67 -25.46 18.09
CA GLN A 343 5.74 -26.47 17.62
C GLN A 343 5.49 -26.30 16.12
N THR A 344 5.53 -27.37 15.36
CA THR A 344 5.15 -27.39 13.94
C THR A 344 3.81 -28.08 13.78
N ALA A 345 2.92 -27.54 12.97
CA ALA A 345 1.69 -28.23 12.61
C ALA A 345 2.04 -29.50 11.81
N ASP A 346 1.55 -30.64 12.27
CA ASP A 346 1.78 -31.97 11.70
C ASP A 346 0.83 -32.32 10.55
N SER A 347 -0.21 -31.52 10.37
CA SER A 347 -1.25 -31.71 9.38
C SER A 347 -1.92 -30.39 8.98
N PRO A 348 -2.55 -30.32 7.80
CA PRO A 348 -3.34 -29.13 7.39
C PRO A 348 -4.43 -28.78 8.42
N ALA A 349 -5.03 -29.75 9.08
CA ALA A 349 -6.04 -29.53 10.11
C ALA A 349 -5.42 -28.89 11.37
N ALA A 350 -4.19 -29.26 11.75
CA ALA A 350 -3.47 -28.65 12.86
C ALA A 350 -3.08 -27.20 12.52
N ALA A 351 -2.60 -26.95 11.31
CA ALA A 351 -2.32 -25.60 10.83
C ALA A 351 -3.58 -24.72 10.86
N GLU A 352 -4.71 -25.21 10.36
CA GLU A 352 -5.97 -24.49 10.36
C GLU A 352 -6.46 -24.16 11.78
N ARG A 353 -6.26 -25.06 12.77
CA ARG A 353 -6.59 -24.78 14.18
C ARG A 353 -5.75 -23.64 14.74
N LEU A 354 -4.43 -23.62 14.47
CA LEU A 354 -3.57 -22.53 14.91
C LEU A 354 -4.01 -21.20 14.28
N TRP A 355 -4.30 -21.19 13.00
CA TRP A 355 -4.82 -20.00 12.31
C TRP A 355 -6.22 -19.60 12.78
N LEU A 356 -7.06 -20.58 13.16
CA LEU A 356 -8.37 -20.29 13.75
C LEU A 356 -8.21 -19.43 15.02
N GLY A 357 -7.23 -19.73 15.86
CA GLY A 357 -6.92 -18.94 17.04
C GLY A 357 -6.62 -17.47 16.70
N ARG A 358 -5.74 -17.23 15.73
CA ARG A 358 -5.42 -15.86 15.29
C ARG A 358 -6.65 -15.12 14.74
N ARG A 359 -7.47 -15.79 13.93
CA ARG A 359 -8.69 -15.21 13.35
C ARG A 359 -9.81 -15.03 14.37
N ALA A 360 -9.83 -15.82 15.43
CA ALA A 360 -10.87 -15.78 16.45
C ALA A 360 -10.70 -14.64 17.46
N ALA A 361 -9.52 -14.02 17.56
CA ALA A 361 -9.20 -13.04 18.59
C ALA A 361 -10.23 -11.89 18.68
N TYR A 362 -10.59 -11.31 17.55
CA TYR A 362 -11.63 -10.28 17.48
C TYR A 362 -13.01 -10.80 17.92
N GLY A 363 -13.43 -11.95 17.39
CA GLY A 363 -14.71 -12.57 17.73
C GLY A 363 -14.79 -13.04 19.17
N ALA A 364 -13.67 -13.46 19.74
CA ALA A 364 -13.60 -13.87 21.14
C ALA A 364 -13.85 -12.68 22.09
N LEU A 365 -13.27 -11.51 21.82
CA LEU A 365 -13.53 -10.32 22.60
C LEU A 365 -14.98 -9.84 22.48
N ALA A 366 -15.59 -9.97 21.31
CA ALA A 366 -16.99 -9.64 21.09
C ALA A 366 -17.97 -10.57 21.87
N GLN A 367 -17.52 -11.73 22.39
CA GLN A 367 -18.35 -12.58 23.27
C GLN A 367 -18.42 -12.07 24.71
N VAL A 368 -17.47 -11.26 25.14
CA VAL A 368 -17.35 -10.78 26.52
C VAL A 368 -17.64 -9.28 26.67
N SER A 369 -17.94 -8.60 25.57
CA SER A 369 -18.22 -7.17 25.53
C SER A 369 -19.44 -6.85 24.66
N ALA A 370 -20.14 -5.76 24.97
CA ALA A 370 -21.24 -5.26 24.17
C ALA A 370 -20.78 -4.82 22.77
N ARG A 371 -19.59 -4.22 22.69
CA ARG A 371 -18.94 -3.81 21.46
C ARG A 371 -17.42 -3.89 21.59
N VAL A 372 -16.76 -3.93 20.45
CA VAL A 372 -15.30 -3.85 20.35
C VAL A 372 -14.91 -2.75 19.39
N PHE A 373 -13.85 -2.05 19.73
CA PHE A 373 -13.21 -1.03 18.90
C PHE A 373 -11.84 -1.55 18.50
N VAL A 374 -11.59 -1.67 17.22
CA VAL A 374 -10.32 -2.17 16.67
C VAL A 374 -9.51 -0.98 16.21
N GLN A 375 -8.42 -0.68 16.91
CA GLN A 375 -7.45 0.29 16.46
C GLN A 375 -6.45 -0.37 15.49
N ASP A 376 -5.80 0.45 14.67
CA ASP A 376 -4.83 0.03 13.67
C ASP A 376 -3.73 1.07 13.60
N VAL A 377 -2.56 0.74 14.11
CA VAL A 377 -1.37 1.59 14.09
C VAL A 377 -0.18 0.80 13.59
N THR A 378 0.77 1.49 12.98
CA THR A 378 2.04 0.88 12.55
C THR A 378 3.19 1.66 13.14
N VAL A 379 4.21 0.95 13.64
CA VAL A 379 5.45 1.52 14.13
C VAL A 379 6.66 0.86 13.46
N PRO A 380 7.83 1.51 13.43
CA PRO A 380 9.06 0.83 13.06
C PRO A 380 9.23 -0.44 13.90
N ARG A 381 9.61 -1.56 13.27
CA ARG A 381 9.68 -2.89 13.93
C ARG A 381 10.40 -2.90 15.28
N PRO A 382 11.54 -2.20 15.47
CA PRO A 382 12.21 -2.15 16.78
C PRO A 382 11.38 -1.51 17.87
N GLN A 383 10.36 -0.72 17.51
CA GLN A 383 9.45 -0.06 18.44
C GLN A 383 8.22 -0.89 18.79
N LEU A 384 8.07 -2.09 18.19
CA LEU A 384 6.85 -2.90 18.34
C LEU A 384 6.58 -3.28 19.79
N ALA A 385 7.58 -3.81 20.51
CA ALA A 385 7.44 -4.19 21.92
C ALA A 385 7.07 -2.96 22.78
N ALA A 386 7.80 -1.85 22.62
CA ALA A 386 7.53 -0.63 23.38
C ALA A 386 6.14 -0.04 23.08
N MET A 387 5.67 -0.16 21.84
CA MET A 387 4.31 0.28 21.49
C MET A 387 3.24 -0.61 22.12
N MET A 388 3.47 -1.94 22.19
CA MET A 388 2.55 -2.86 22.87
C MET A 388 2.49 -2.59 24.37
N ASP A 389 3.64 -2.28 25.01
CA ASP A 389 3.68 -1.88 26.42
C ASP A 389 2.92 -0.56 26.64
N ASP A 390 3.06 0.43 25.75
CA ASP A 390 2.29 1.68 25.83
C ASP A 390 0.78 1.41 25.70
N VAL A 391 0.36 0.57 24.78
CA VAL A 391 -1.06 0.21 24.61
C VAL A 391 -1.63 -0.37 25.89
N LEU A 392 -0.92 -1.30 26.54
CA LEU A 392 -1.33 -1.89 27.83
C LEU A 392 -1.36 -0.83 28.95
N ALA A 393 -0.36 0.04 29.02
CA ALA A 393 -0.28 1.12 30.03
C ALA A 393 -1.38 2.16 29.83
N ILE A 394 -1.68 2.54 28.57
CA ILE A 394 -2.77 3.46 28.24
C ILE A 394 -4.12 2.82 28.61
N ALA A 395 -4.37 1.58 28.20
CA ALA A 395 -5.61 0.88 28.54
C ALA A 395 -5.83 0.77 30.04
N ALA A 396 -4.78 0.42 30.81
CA ALA A 396 -4.84 0.35 32.28
C ALA A 396 -5.16 1.72 32.90
N ARG A 397 -4.53 2.81 32.43
CA ARG A 397 -4.76 4.18 32.90
C ARG A 397 -6.21 4.63 32.65
N TRP A 398 -6.76 4.26 31.51
CA TRP A 398 -8.13 4.54 31.12
C TRP A 398 -9.13 3.50 31.62
N ARG A 399 -8.68 2.46 32.37
CA ARG A 399 -9.51 1.37 32.90
C ARG A 399 -10.34 0.68 31.82
N LEU A 400 -9.68 0.33 30.72
CA LEU A 400 -10.26 -0.37 29.57
C LEU A 400 -9.61 -1.75 29.43
N THR A 401 -10.39 -2.72 28.94
CA THR A 401 -9.87 -4.04 28.57
C THR A 401 -9.40 -4.01 27.13
N VAL A 402 -8.13 -4.36 26.92
CA VAL A 402 -7.51 -4.44 25.60
C VAL A 402 -6.85 -5.79 25.39
N LEU A 403 -6.90 -6.28 24.17
CA LEU A 403 -6.01 -7.33 23.67
C LEU A 403 -5.32 -6.82 22.39
N THR A 404 -4.15 -7.35 22.09
CA THR A 404 -3.40 -6.91 20.92
C THR A 404 -2.94 -8.09 20.09
N VAL A 405 -3.30 -8.05 18.81
CA VAL A 405 -2.70 -8.89 17.78
C VAL A 405 -1.91 -8.00 16.85
N ALA A 406 -0.83 -8.55 16.24
CA ALA A 406 0.03 -7.77 15.38
C ALA A 406 0.55 -8.59 14.20
N HIS A 407 0.63 -7.92 13.04
CA HIS A 407 1.48 -8.36 11.94
C HIS A 407 2.93 -7.99 12.32
N ALA A 408 3.59 -8.88 13.07
CA ALA A 408 4.87 -8.55 13.73
C ALA A 408 5.99 -8.27 12.71
N GLY A 409 5.92 -8.88 11.52
CA GLY A 409 6.90 -8.71 10.46
C GLY A 409 6.95 -7.33 9.84
N ASP A 410 5.86 -6.57 9.90
CA ASP A 410 5.75 -5.22 9.31
C ASP A 410 5.43 -4.11 10.32
N GLY A 411 5.32 -4.46 11.62
CA GLY A 411 5.14 -3.50 12.71
C GLY A 411 3.72 -2.97 12.86
N ASN A 412 2.73 -3.60 12.22
CA ASN A 412 1.33 -3.20 12.31
C ASN A 412 0.62 -3.90 13.48
N LEU A 413 0.01 -3.11 14.37
CA LEU A 413 -0.70 -3.57 15.56
C LEU A 413 -2.19 -3.29 15.46
N HIS A 414 -2.98 -4.21 16.02
CA HIS A 414 -4.42 -4.07 16.16
C HIS A 414 -4.84 -4.17 17.64
N PRO A 415 -4.62 -3.12 18.45
CA PRO A 415 -5.23 -3.04 19.77
C PRO A 415 -6.74 -3.09 19.65
N THR A 416 -7.35 -4.08 20.27
CA THR A 416 -8.81 -4.28 20.26
C THR A 416 -9.34 -4.03 21.64
N ILE A 417 -10.16 -3.00 21.80
CA ILE A 417 -10.67 -2.49 23.07
C ILE A 417 -12.14 -2.88 23.21
N ALA A 418 -12.47 -3.51 24.34
CA ALA A 418 -13.83 -3.81 24.74
C ALA A 418 -14.52 -2.59 25.33
N TYR A 419 -15.77 -2.32 24.96
CA TYR A 419 -16.53 -1.18 25.50
C TYR A 419 -18.05 -1.38 25.44
N ASP A 420 -18.77 -0.61 26.27
CA ASP A 420 -20.23 -0.50 26.24
C ASP A 420 -20.63 0.89 25.70
N PRO A 421 -21.23 0.97 24.48
CA PRO A 421 -21.64 2.23 23.89
C PRO A 421 -22.80 2.90 24.67
N SER A 422 -23.45 2.23 25.59
CA SER A 422 -24.50 2.80 26.45
C SER A 422 -23.95 3.51 27.70
N ASP A 423 -22.66 3.33 28.00
CA ASP A 423 -21.97 4.02 29.12
C ASP A 423 -21.21 5.25 28.60
N PRO A 424 -21.68 6.50 28.88
CA PRO A 424 -21.01 7.72 28.42
C PRO A 424 -19.62 7.95 29.03
N ASP A 425 -19.38 7.44 30.25
CA ASP A 425 -18.05 7.51 30.87
C ASP A 425 -17.05 6.60 30.14
N GLU A 426 -17.48 5.39 29.81
CA GLU A 426 -16.65 4.44 29.03
C GLU A 426 -16.36 4.97 27.62
N MET A 427 -17.32 5.59 26.98
CA MET A 427 -17.15 6.27 25.69
C MET A 427 -16.11 7.39 25.76
N THR A 428 -16.13 8.20 26.82
CA THR A 428 -15.14 9.26 27.04
C THR A 428 -13.75 8.68 27.28
N ARG A 429 -13.65 7.62 28.08
CA ARG A 429 -12.40 6.90 28.33
C ARG A 429 -11.83 6.27 27.07
N LEU A 430 -12.67 5.64 26.26
CA LEU A 430 -12.27 5.07 24.96
C LEU A 430 -11.68 6.13 24.04
N GLY A 431 -12.35 7.28 23.86
CA GLY A 431 -11.82 8.37 23.02
C GLY A 431 -10.53 9.00 23.55
N GLY A 432 -10.32 8.99 24.88
CA GLY A 432 -9.06 9.41 25.49
C GLY A 432 -7.93 8.43 25.21
N ALA A 433 -8.18 7.12 25.39
CA ALA A 433 -7.22 6.06 25.12
C ALA A 433 -6.85 6.00 23.63
N ASP A 434 -7.83 6.10 22.75
CA ASP A 434 -7.65 6.13 21.30
C ASP A 434 -6.66 7.21 20.86
N ARG A 435 -6.91 8.46 21.29
CA ARG A 435 -6.02 9.60 21.02
C ARG A 435 -4.59 9.38 21.50
N GLU A 436 -4.41 8.82 22.68
CA GLU A 436 -3.09 8.56 23.25
C GLU A 436 -2.36 7.45 22.48
N ILE A 437 -3.06 6.37 22.04
CA ILE A 437 -2.49 5.30 21.23
C ILE A 437 -2.02 5.85 19.89
N LEU A 438 -2.84 6.64 19.20
CA LEU A 438 -2.48 7.25 17.92
C LEU A 438 -1.28 8.19 18.05
N ALA A 439 -1.27 9.02 19.10
CA ALA A 439 -0.15 9.92 19.40
C ALA A 439 1.13 9.15 19.72
N ALA A 440 1.04 8.05 20.48
CA ALA A 440 2.19 7.20 20.80
C ALA A 440 2.80 6.59 19.53
N ALA A 441 1.99 6.11 18.58
CA ALA A 441 2.46 5.59 17.32
C ALA A 441 3.12 6.69 16.46
N ALA A 442 2.47 7.85 16.31
CA ALA A 442 3.00 8.98 15.54
C ALA A 442 4.33 9.53 16.09
N ASN A 443 4.49 9.55 17.44
CA ASN A 443 5.72 9.99 18.12
C ASN A 443 6.89 9.00 17.95
N ARG A 444 6.62 7.77 17.53
CA ARG A 444 7.61 6.75 17.15
C ARG A 444 7.95 6.71 15.67
N ASP A 445 7.69 7.80 14.94
CA ASP A 445 7.79 7.85 13.47
C ASP A 445 6.92 6.78 12.77
N GLY A 446 5.88 6.30 13.45
CA GLY A 446 4.90 5.37 12.94
C GLY A 446 3.75 6.03 12.20
N SER A 447 2.75 5.24 11.82
CA SER A 447 1.51 5.68 11.19
C SER A 447 0.31 5.48 12.12
N ILE A 448 -0.63 6.42 12.08
CA ILE A 448 -1.92 6.33 12.78
C ILE A 448 -2.85 5.27 12.16
N THR A 449 -2.54 4.76 10.97
CA THR A 449 -3.25 3.65 10.32
C THR A 449 -2.32 2.90 9.39
N GLY A 450 -2.24 1.58 9.59
CA GLY A 450 -1.47 0.66 8.76
C GLY A 450 -2.23 0.20 7.53
N GLU A 451 -3.49 -0.24 7.71
CA GLU A 451 -4.27 -0.87 6.66
C GLU A 451 -5.79 -0.58 6.68
N HIS A 452 -6.36 -0.05 7.79
CA HIS A 452 -7.82 0.18 7.89
C HIS A 452 -8.28 1.47 7.23
N GLY A 453 -7.37 2.40 6.91
CA GLY A 453 -7.67 3.72 6.40
C GLY A 453 -7.96 4.75 7.49
N VAL A 454 -8.10 6.00 7.07
CA VAL A 454 -8.44 7.14 7.94
C VAL A 454 -9.94 7.17 8.21
N GLY A 455 -10.74 6.92 7.18
CA GLY A 455 -12.19 7.01 7.26
C GLY A 455 -12.66 8.33 7.84
N ILE A 456 -13.56 8.20 8.83
CA ILE A 456 -13.99 9.31 9.69
C ILE A 456 -13.31 9.27 11.05
N ASP A 457 -12.85 8.09 11.47
CA ASP A 457 -12.37 7.86 12.83
C ASP A 457 -11.05 8.56 13.11
N LYS A 458 -10.18 8.61 12.11
CA LYS A 458 -8.82 9.15 12.25
C LYS A 458 -8.64 10.49 11.56
N LEU A 459 -9.70 11.08 11.01
CA LEU A 459 -9.61 12.34 10.26
C LEU A 459 -9.04 13.48 11.13
N GLU A 460 -9.51 13.62 12.37
CA GLU A 460 -9.01 14.64 13.31
C GLU A 460 -7.57 14.39 13.78
N HIS A 461 -7.05 13.17 13.57
CA HIS A 461 -5.71 12.76 13.98
C HIS A 461 -4.66 12.90 12.86
N LEU A 462 -5.06 13.23 11.64
CA LEU A 462 -4.12 13.51 10.54
C LEU A 462 -3.04 14.55 10.90
N PRO A 463 -3.33 15.62 11.68
CA PRO A 463 -2.30 16.55 12.15
C PRO A 463 -1.20 15.92 13.01
N LEU A 464 -1.38 14.72 13.56
CA LEU A 464 -0.31 13.97 14.20
C LEU A 464 0.78 13.53 13.21
N MET A 465 0.46 13.48 11.92
CA MET A 465 1.36 13.04 10.86
C MET A 465 1.75 14.15 9.88
N TYR A 466 0.81 15.04 9.54
CA TYR A 466 0.92 15.99 8.45
C TYR A 466 0.70 17.42 8.92
N GLY A 467 1.44 18.36 8.35
CA GLY A 467 1.19 19.79 8.49
C GLY A 467 0.15 20.29 7.47
N PRO A 468 -0.22 21.58 7.53
CA PRO A 468 -1.20 22.16 6.62
C PRO A 468 -0.75 22.12 5.17
N SER A 469 0.55 22.15 4.89
CA SER A 469 1.10 22.07 3.55
C SER A 469 0.87 20.70 2.91
N GLU A 470 1.12 19.61 3.62
CA GLU A 470 0.89 18.24 3.16
C GLU A 470 -0.61 17.96 3.00
N LEU A 471 -1.43 18.36 4.00
CA LEU A 471 -2.88 18.23 3.93
C LEU A 471 -3.46 19.05 2.78
N GLY A 472 -2.91 20.24 2.52
CA GLY A 472 -3.26 21.09 1.39
C GLY A 472 -2.93 20.44 0.04
N ALA A 473 -1.80 19.76 -0.07
CA ALA A 473 -1.44 18.99 -1.27
C ALA A 473 -2.41 17.82 -1.50
N MET A 474 -2.77 17.06 -0.45
CA MET A 474 -3.79 16.00 -0.56
C MET A 474 -5.15 16.55 -0.98
N LEU A 475 -5.57 17.70 -0.44
CA LEU A 475 -6.80 18.37 -0.87
C LEU A 475 -6.72 18.82 -2.33
N GLY A 476 -5.56 19.29 -2.79
CA GLY A 476 -5.32 19.61 -4.20
C GLY A 476 -5.54 18.39 -5.10
N ILE A 477 -5.00 17.22 -4.72
CA ILE A 477 -5.23 15.97 -5.44
C ILE A 477 -6.72 15.62 -5.45
N LYS A 478 -7.40 15.70 -4.32
CA LYS A 478 -8.86 15.48 -4.24
C LYS A 478 -9.60 16.34 -5.25
N ARG A 479 -9.29 17.65 -5.30
CA ARG A 479 -9.93 18.59 -6.23
C ARG A 479 -9.56 18.35 -7.70
N ALA A 480 -8.40 17.78 -7.98
CA ALA A 480 -8.03 17.40 -9.34
C ALA A 480 -8.96 16.32 -9.91
N PHE A 481 -9.42 15.40 -9.06
CA PHE A 481 -10.35 14.32 -9.43
C PHE A 481 -11.82 14.70 -9.22
N ASP A 482 -12.13 15.43 -8.15
CA ASP A 482 -13.47 15.79 -7.70
C ASP A 482 -13.50 17.26 -7.26
N PRO A 483 -13.64 18.19 -8.21
CA PRO A 483 -13.58 19.64 -7.93
C PRO A 483 -14.60 20.11 -6.91
N ASP A 484 -15.78 19.49 -6.87
CA ASP A 484 -16.91 19.88 -6.04
C ASP A 484 -16.95 19.12 -4.70
N LEU A 485 -15.97 18.25 -4.44
CA LEU A 485 -15.83 17.44 -3.20
C LEU A 485 -17.08 16.60 -2.88
N ARG A 486 -17.73 16.03 -3.90
CA ARG A 486 -19.01 15.29 -3.78
C ARG A 486 -18.84 13.78 -3.61
N LEU A 487 -17.68 13.21 -4.00
CA LEU A 487 -17.42 11.79 -3.91
C LEU A 487 -16.89 11.44 -2.52
N ASN A 488 -17.64 10.62 -1.79
CA ASN A 488 -17.36 10.16 -0.43
C ASN A 488 -16.87 11.27 0.52
N PRO A 489 -17.64 12.37 0.66
CA PRO A 489 -17.18 13.57 1.36
C PRO A 489 -16.94 13.32 2.85
N GLY A 490 -15.95 14.02 3.42
CA GLY A 490 -15.61 13.98 4.85
C GLY A 490 -14.83 12.73 5.28
N LYS A 491 -14.05 12.14 4.37
CA LYS A 491 -13.24 10.94 4.63
C LYS A 491 -11.86 11.02 4.01
N ALA A 492 -10.96 10.16 4.48
CA ALA A 492 -9.60 9.97 4.02
C ALA A 492 -8.67 11.17 4.23
N ILE A 493 -9.12 12.36 3.93
CA ILE A 493 -8.33 13.60 4.00
C ILE A 493 -9.15 14.77 4.53
N TRP A 494 -8.45 15.80 4.98
CA TRP A 494 -9.07 17.06 5.43
C TRP A 494 -9.56 17.86 4.22
N THR A 495 -10.85 18.14 4.16
CA THR A 495 -11.47 18.91 3.06
C THR A 495 -12.14 20.20 3.50
N GLY A 496 -12.26 20.42 4.82
CA GLY A 496 -12.96 21.57 5.42
C GLY A 496 -12.10 22.83 5.58
N PRO A 497 -12.73 23.92 6.02
CA PRO A 497 -12.09 25.24 6.16
C PRO A 497 -11.05 25.31 7.28
N GLY A 498 -11.13 24.44 8.28
CA GLY A 498 -10.23 24.43 9.45
C GLY A 498 -8.76 24.06 9.15
N LEU A 499 -8.42 23.74 7.89
CA LEU A 499 -7.07 23.36 7.48
C LEU A 499 -6.01 24.41 7.87
N ALA A 500 -6.34 25.71 7.75
CA ALA A 500 -5.42 26.79 8.08
C ALA A 500 -5.11 26.87 9.61
N ALA A 501 -5.94 26.28 10.46
CA ALA A 501 -5.72 26.22 11.91
C ALA A 501 -4.86 25.03 12.35
N VAL A 502 -4.55 24.10 11.43
CA VAL A 502 -3.64 22.99 11.70
C VAL A 502 -2.23 23.54 11.95
N PRO A 503 -1.59 23.23 13.07
CA PRO A 503 -0.24 23.72 13.34
C PRO A 503 0.77 23.21 12.31
N GLU A 504 1.68 24.07 11.87
CA GLU A 504 2.87 23.62 11.15
C GLU A 504 3.66 22.67 12.07
N ARG A 505 3.99 21.50 11.56
CA ARG A 505 4.84 20.58 12.31
C ARG A 505 6.26 21.12 12.37
N THR A 506 6.77 21.24 13.58
CA THR A 506 8.19 21.52 13.80
C THR A 506 9.01 20.41 13.15
N ARG A 507 9.62 20.69 12.02
CA ARG A 507 10.60 19.81 11.41
C ARG A 507 11.86 19.86 12.26
N ARG A 508 12.47 18.69 12.51
CA ARG A 508 13.79 18.68 13.15
C ARG A 508 14.74 19.49 12.25
N CYS A 509 15.39 20.51 12.79
CA CYS A 509 16.44 21.22 12.09
C CYS A 509 17.55 20.20 11.78
N GLY A 510 17.72 19.90 10.51
CA GLY A 510 18.74 18.99 10.00
C GLY A 510 19.54 19.65 8.87
N PRO A 511 20.57 19.00 8.35
CA PRO A 511 21.36 19.51 7.21
C PRO A 511 20.51 19.79 5.97
N ASP A 512 19.35 19.18 5.85
CA ASP A 512 18.34 19.36 4.82
C ASP A 512 17.67 20.74 4.81
N GLN A 513 17.76 21.52 5.88
CA GLN A 513 17.24 22.89 5.91
C GLN A 513 17.96 23.77 4.88
N ALA A 514 19.29 23.68 4.82
CA ALA A 514 20.08 24.43 3.85
C ALA A 514 19.73 24.06 2.40
N TRP A 515 19.42 22.78 2.13
CA TRP A 515 19.01 22.31 0.81
C TRP A 515 17.63 22.84 0.41
N ARG A 516 16.71 22.90 1.36
CA ARG A 516 15.39 23.52 1.17
C ARG A 516 15.52 25.02 0.87
N ASP A 517 16.35 25.71 1.64
CA ASP A 517 16.59 27.15 1.45
C ASP A 517 17.21 27.43 0.07
N GLU A 518 18.18 26.61 -0.36
CA GLU A 518 18.76 26.66 -1.69
C GLU A 518 17.71 26.44 -2.79
N ALA A 519 16.87 25.38 -2.67
CA ALA A 519 15.80 25.11 -3.62
C ALA A 519 14.80 26.28 -3.71
N CYS A 520 14.36 26.80 -2.56
CA CYS A 520 13.46 27.94 -2.50
C CYS A 520 14.08 29.20 -3.14
N ALA A 521 15.35 29.46 -2.92
CA ALA A 521 16.03 30.60 -3.52
C ALA A 521 16.09 30.49 -5.05
N VAL A 522 16.42 29.30 -5.58
CA VAL A 522 16.44 29.07 -7.04
C VAL A 522 15.02 29.19 -7.63
N LEU A 523 13.99 28.71 -6.97
CA LEU A 523 12.60 28.87 -7.41
C LEU A 523 12.18 30.33 -7.44
N GLN A 524 12.51 31.11 -6.41
CA GLN A 524 12.22 32.54 -6.36
C GLN A 524 12.90 33.28 -7.50
N GLN A 525 14.16 32.96 -7.77
CA GLN A 525 14.90 33.53 -8.90
C GLN A 525 14.24 33.14 -10.23
N ALA A 526 13.85 31.88 -10.42
CA ALA A 526 13.19 31.42 -11.62
C ALA A 526 11.87 32.17 -11.85
N HIS A 527 11.07 32.34 -10.80
CA HIS A 527 9.81 33.07 -10.87
C HIS A 527 10.03 34.55 -11.29
N GLN A 528 11.04 35.23 -10.71
CA GLN A 528 11.38 36.60 -11.05
C GLN A 528 11.86 36.76 -12.51
N MET A 529 12.53 35.73 -13.04
CA MET A 529 13.09 35.74 -14.39
C MET A 529 12.12 35.19 -15.45
N GLY A 530 10.99 34.63 -15.06
CA GLY A 530 10.12 33.86 -15.97
C GLY A 530 10.84 32.64 -16.56
N ALA A 531 11.80 32.05 -15.83
CA ALA A 531 12.62 30.94 -16.27
C ALA A 531 12.11 29.63 -15.64
N VAL A 532 12.44 28.50 -16.25
CA VAL A 532 12.17 27.16 -15.69
C VAL A 532 13.40 26.67 -14.91
N VAL A 533 13.17 25.78 -13.93
CA VAL A 533 14.25 25.16 -13.16
C VAL A 533 14.45 23.73 -13.66
N GLN A 534 15.69 23.36 -13.93
CA GLN A 534 16.06 22.00 -14.24
C GLN A 534 16.85 21.39 -13.09
N ILE A 535 16.27 20.32 -12.49
CA ILE A 535 16.93 19.57 -11.45
C ILE A 535 17.99 18.68 -12.09
N THR A 536 19.22 18.78 -11.55
CA THR A 536 20.32 17.93 -11.99
C THR A 536 20.93 17.20 -10.78
N GLY A 537 20.96 15.87 -10.87
CA GLY A 537 21.86 15.06 -10.05
C GLY A 537 23.26 15.10 -10.66
N ARG A 538 23.78 13.95 -11.07
CA ARG A 538 25.04 13.88 -11.84
C ARG A 538 24.90 14.15 -13.35
N ALA A 539 23.71 14.59 -13.79
CA ALA A 539 23.38 14.85 -15.19
C ALA A 539 23.73 13.70 -16.16
N ILE A 540 23.64 12.46 -15.68
CA ILE A 540 24.01 11.26 -16.45
C ILE A 540 22.99 11.03 -17.57
N ARG A 541 21.75 11.52 -17.39
CA ARG A 541 20.59 11.21 -18.25
C ARG A 541 20.09 12.36 -19.10
N SER A 542 20.49 13.59 -18.83
CA SER A 542 20.05 14.76 -19.59
C SER A 542 21.10 15.87 -19.63
N ALA A 543 21.26 16.50 -20.80
CA ALA A 543 21.99 17.75 -20.91
C ALA A 543 21.19 18.85 -20.23
N VAL A 544 21.89 19.81 -19.61
CA VAL A 544 21.26 21.02 -19.08
C VAL A 544 20.82 21.91 -20.25
N ASP A 545 19.52 22.23 -20.29
CA ASP A 545 18.98 23.14 -21.29
C ASP A 545 19.54 24.56 -21.06
N SER A 546 20.00 25.20 -22.11
CA SER A 546 20.62 26.53 -22.04
C SER A 546 19.66 27.63 -21.56
N GLY A 547 18.35 27.40 -21.54
CA GLY A 547 17.32 28.32 -21.07
C GLY A 547 16.81 28.06 -19.66
N ALA A 548 17.26 27.02 -18.98
CA ALA A 548 16.81 26.66 -17.65
C ALA A 548 17.81 27.04 -16.57
N LEU A 549 17.33 27.43 -15.39
CA LEU A 549 18.16 27.57 -14.19
C LEU A 549 18.49 26.17 -13.65
N PRO A 550 19.77 25.80 -13.54
CA PRO A 550 20.13 24.51 -12.98
C PRO A 550 20.02 24.51 -11.46
N LEU A 551 19.36 23.53 -10.91
CA LEU A 551 19.41 23.20 -9.47
C LEU A 551 20.13 21.86 -9.31
N SER A 552 21.37 21.91 -8.80
CA SER A 552 22.18 20.70 -8.62
C SER A 552 22.05 20.12 -7.22
N THR A 553 21.54 18.90 -7.13
CA THR A 553 21.47 18.19 -5.85
C THR A 553 22.79 17.48 -5.46
N ARG A 554 23.85 17.60 -6.26
CA ARG A 554 25.12 16.89 -6.06
C ARG A 554 25.81 17.18 -4.73
N THR A 555 25.61 18.37 -4.20
CA THR A 555 26.16 18.81 -2.90
C THR A 555 25.30 18.36 -1.73
N TRP A 556 24.08 17.91 -1.99
CA TRP A 556 23.14 17.42 -0.97
C TRP A 556 23.46 15.97 -0.64
N THR A 557 24.50 15.77 0.17
CA THR A 557 25.00 14.46 0.52
C THR A 557 24.88 14.20 2.02
N GLY A 558 24.81 12.93 2.38
CA GLY A 558 24.78 12.51 3.78
C GLY A 558 23.67 11.52 4.08
N ILE A 559 23.75 10.95 5.26
CA ILE A 559 22.76 10.06 5.83
C ILE A 559 22.17 10.74 7.06
N GLN A 560 20.84 10.81 7.13
CA GLN A 560 20.15 11.29 8.32
C GLN A 560 20.00 10.16 9.35
N SER A 561 19.71 8.93 8.90
CA SER A 561 19.62 7.76 9.76
C SER A 561 19.86 6.47 8.97
N ILE A 562 20.49 5.49 9.63
CA ILE A 562 20.44 4.08 9.26
C ILE A 562 19.87 3.35 10.46
N ASP A 563 18.82 2.55 10.24
CA ASP A 563 18.21 1.68 11.24
C ASP A 563 18.30 0.23 10.75
N PRO A 564 19.34 -0.51 11.18
CA PRO A 564 19.56 -1.88 10.73
C PRO A 564 18.46 -2.85 11.20
N ASP A 565 17.87 -2.60 12.37
CA ASP A 565 16.84 -3.47 12.94
C ASP A 565 15.49 -3.25 12.23
N ASN A 566 15.24 -2.02 11.76
CA ASN A 566 14.08 -1.70 10.95
C ASN A 566 14.29 -1.98 9.46
N LEU A 567 15.53 -2.19 9.02
CA LEU A 567 15.95 -2.28 7.62
C LEU A 567 15.58 -1.02 6.82
N THR A 568 15.89 0.14 7.36
CA THR A 568 15.61 1.42 6.70
C THR A 568 16.81 2.37 6.77
N ALA A 569 16.89 3.27 5.79
CA ALA A 569 17.78 4.42 5.85
C ALA A 569 17.09 5.66 5.30
N THR A 570 17.31 6.82 5.94
CA THR A 570 16.91 8.11 5.40
C THR A 570 18.16 8.86 4.96
N VAL A 571 18.21 9.18 3.66
CA VAL A 571 19.41 9.68 3.01
C VAL A 571 19.12 10.92 2.16
N ALA A 572 20.12 11.73 1.94
CA ALA A 572 20.07 12.88 1.04
C ALA A 572 19.91 12.43 -0.42
N SER A 573 19.12 13.18 -1.19
CA SER A 573 18.84 12.85 -2.59
C SER A 573 20.07 12.91 -3.50
N GLY A 574 21.06 13.73 -3.18
CA GLY A 574 22.30 13.87 -3.95
C GLY A 574 23.38 12.85 -3.62
N LEU A 575 23.17 11.98 -2.61
CA LEU A 575 24.10 10.91 -2.28
C LEU A 575 24.21 9.93 -3.45
N SER A 576 25.44 9.56 -3.87
CA SER A 576 25.63 8.58 -4.93
C SER A 576 25.24 7.17 -4.44
N PHE A 577 24.79 6.31 -5.34
CA PHE A 577 24.53 4.91 -4.99
C PHE A 577 25.79 4.23 -4.46
N ARG A 578 26.97 4.52 -5.05
CA ARG A 578 28.25 3.99 -4.59
C ARG A 578 28.55 4.36 -3.14
N ASP A 579 28.31 5.60 -2.77
CA ASP A 579 28.57 6.06 -1.40
C ASP A 579 27.53 5.49 -0.44
N LEU A 580 26.26 5.40 -0.87
CA LEU A 580 25.21 4.72 -0.10
C LEU A 580 25.61 3.24 0.16
N ASP A 581 26.02 2.51 -0.88
CA ASP A 581 26.43 1.11 -0.73
C ASP A 581 27.61 0.95 0.24
N ARG A 582 28.61 1.84 0.16
CA ARG A 582 29.73 1.87 1.11
C ARG A 582 29.31 2.13 2.55
N LEU A 583 28.34 3.00 2.75
CA LEU A 583 27.84 3.35 4.09
C LEU A 583 26.94 2.27 4.67
N LEU A 584 26.22 1.52 3.84
CA LEU A 584 25.39 0.39 4.27
C LEU A 584 26.18 -0.89 4.52
N PHE A 585 27.35 -1.04 3.85
CA PHE A 585 28.17 -2.25 3.91
C PHE A 585 28.58 -2.66 5.34
N PRO A 586 29.05 -1.76 6.23
CA PRO A 586 29.40 -2.12 7.61
C PRO A 586 28.24 -2.66 8.44
N HIS A 587 27.00 -2.36 8.05
CA HIS A 587 25.78 -2.83 8.68
C HIS A 587 25.26 -4.13 8.09
N GLY A 588 25.94 -4.70 7.10
CA GLY A 588 25.48 -5.89 6.39
C GLY A 588 24.18 -5.66 5.60
N LEU A 589 23.94 -4.42 5.17
CA LEU A 589 22.74 -3.99 4.47
C LEU A 589 23.03 -3.58 3.03
N GLU A 590 21.98 -3.58 2.22
CA GLU A 590 21.99 -3.04 0.86
C GLU A 590 20.64 -2.46 0.48
N TRP A 591 20.65 -1.46 -0.39
CA TRP A 591 19.47 -1.07 -1.15
C TRP A 591 19.44 -1.87 -2.45
N ALA A 592 18.42 -2.70 -2.62
CA ALA A 592 18.35 -3.70 -3.68
C ALA A 592 17.95 -3.10 -5.04
N VAL A 593 18.59 -2.00 -5.40
CA VAL A 593 18.51 -1.33 -6.69
C VAL A 593 19.95 -1.33 -7.25
N ASP A 594 20.15 -1.85 -8.43
CA ASP A 594 21.46 -1.78 -9.08
C ASP A 594 21.37 -0.79 -10.25
N PRO A 595 21.88 0.44 -10.08
CA PRO A 595 21.89 1.43 -11.14
C PRO A 595 22.84 1.04 -12.28
N ILE A 596 22.57 1.58 -13.46
CA ILE A 596 23.47 1.41 -14.61
C ILE A 596 24.85 2.05 -14.32
N ASP A 597 24.84 3.22 -13.69
CA ASP A 597 26.04 3.90 -13.21
C ASP A 597 25.98 4.03 -11.69
N PRO A 598 26.92 3.42 -10.92
CA PRO A 598 26.95 3.54 -9.47
C PRO A 598 27.15 4.99 -8.96
N GLU A 599 27.53 5.91 -9.84
CA GLU A 599 27.58 7.32 -9.54
C GLU A 599 26.21 8.05 -9.64
N GLU A 600 25.16 7.37 -10.07
CA GLU A 600 23.80 7.92 -10.02
C GLU A 600 23.43 8.30 -8.59
N THR A 601 22.71 9.41 -8.44
CA THR A 601 22.23 9.86 -7.13
C THR A 601 20.99 9.12 -6.72
N VAL A 602 20.78 8.92 -5.41
CA VAL A 602 19.56 8.31 -4.86
C VAL A 602 18.31 9.05 -5.37
N GLY A 603 18.33 10.39 -5.33
CA GLY A 603 17.20 11.19 -5.87
C GLY A 603 16.98 10.97 -7.36
N GLY A 604 18.05 10.84 -8.14
CA GLY A 604 17.96 10.53 -9.57
C GLY A 604 17.37 9.16 -9.85
N LEU A 605 17.76 8.14 -9.06
CA LEU A 605 17.22 6.78 -9.16
C LEU A 605 15.73 6.74 -8.78
N VAL A 606 15.34 7.44 -7.71
CA VAL A 606 13.95 7.50 -7.26
C VAL A 606 13.09 8.31 -8.23
N ALA A 607 13.53 9.52 -8.60
CA ALA A 607 12.78 10.35 -9.53
C ALA A 607 12.67 9.72 -10.93
N GLY A 608 13.70 8.98 -11.36
CA GLY A 608 13.69 8.25 -12.63
C GLY A 608 12.91 6.96 -12.58
N ALA A 609 12.84 6.31 -11.43
CA ALA A 609 12.23 5.00 -11.21
C ALA A 609 12.53 3.98 -12.34
N LEU A 610 13.77 4.03 -12.86
CA LEU A 610 14.13 3.12 -13.93
C LEU A 610 14.12 1.70 -13.42
N PRO A 611 13.67 0.76 -14.25
CA PRO A 611 13.70 -0.64 -13.90
C PRO A 611 15.12 -1.08 -13.48
N ALA A 612 15.21 -1.73 -12.33
CA ALA A 612 16.43 -2.36 -11.85
C ALA A 612 16.39 -3.86 -12.17
N TRP A 613 17.54 -4.44 -12.48
CA TRP A 613 17.59 -5.86 -12.84
C TRP A 613 17.23 -6.81 -11.69
N ARG A 614 17.24 -6.34 -10.43
CA ARG A 614 16.83 -7.09 -9.24
C ARG A 614 15.35 -6.95 -8.86
N GLU A 615 14.51 -6.33 -9.68
CA GLU A 615 13.10 -6.12 -9.33
C GLU A 615 12.29 -7.41 -9.13
N ALA A 616 12.76 -8.52 -9.67
CA ALA A 616 12.06 -9.80 -9.55
C ALA A 616 11.92 -10.29 -8.10
N GLY A 617 12.89 -9.98 -7.24
CA GLY A 617 12.89 -10.32 -5.82
C GLY A 617 12.39 -9.16 -4.95
N PRO A 618 13.21 -8.10 -4.76
CA PRO A 618 12.88 -6.99 -3.87
C PRO A 618 11.74 -6.09 -4.33
N GLY A 619 11.35 -6.20 -5.58
CA GLY A 619 10.34 -5.35 -6.21
C GLY A 619 10.91 -4.07 -6.83
N PRO A 620 10.09 -3.31 -7.56
CA PRO A 620 10.48 -2.08 -8.22
C PRO A 620 10.86 -0.99 -7.20
N VAL A 621 11.61 0.02 -7.66
CA VAL A 621 12.06 1.17 -6.83
C VAL A 621 10.91 1.76 -5.99
N ARG A 622 9.70 1.88 -6.57
CA ARG A 622 8.54 2.44 -5.85
C ARG A 622 8.11 1.63 -4.62
N GLN A 623 8.38 0.33 -4.57
CA GLN A 623 8.10 -0.52 -3.40
C GLN A 623 9.23 -0.46 -2.36
N GLN A 624 10.39 0.07 -2.75
CA GLN A 624 11.56 0.22 -1.90
C GLN A 624 11.70 1.64 -1.33
N VAL A 625 10.82 2.57 -1.71
CA VAL A 625 10.76 3.94 -1.16
C VAL A 625 9.59 4.02 -0.19
N LEU A 626 9.91 4.27 1.09
CA LEU A 626 8.95 4.37 2.19
C LEU A 626 8.52 5.80 2.48
N GLY A 627 9.34 6.78 2.12
CA GLY A 627 9.03 8.19 2.32
C GLY A 627 9.96 9.10 1.55
N VAL A 628 9.50 10.32 1.33
CA VAL A 628 10.24 11.37 0.63
C VAL A 628 10.00 12.73 1.28
N GLU A 629 11.03 13.58 1.25
CA GLU A 629 10.88 15.01 1.46
C GLU A 629 11.26 15.75 0.19
N LEU A 630 10.52 16.81 -0.12
CA LEU A 630 10.71 17.58 -1.34
C LEU A 630 10.38 19.07 -1.12
N VAL A 631 10.86 19.89 -2.04
CA VAL A 631 10.37 21.25 -2.25
C VAL A 631 9.63 21.28 -3.58
N ASP A 632 8.37 21.69 -3.56
CA ASP A 632 7.53 21.79 -4.75
C ASP A 632 7.67 23.12 -5.49
N GLY A 633 6.97 23.28 -6.62
CA GLY A 633 7.03 24.50 -7.44
C GLY A 633 6.50 25.76 -6.75
N THR A 634 5.76 25.61 -5.66
CA THR A 634 5.29 26.73 -4.83
C THR A 634 6.21 27.04 -3.64
N ALA A 635 7.41 26.45 -3.63
CA ALA A 635 8.40 26.54 -2.55
C ALA A 635 7.92 25.97 -1.19
N ARG A 636 6.91 25.08 -1.19
CA ARG A 636 6.50 24.36 0.01
C ARG A 636 7.44 23.19 0.24
N ALA A 637 7.90 23.05 1.46
CA ALA A 637 8.59 21.84 1.87
C ALA A 637 7.56 20.81 2.33
N LEU A 638 7.50 19.67 1.68
CA LEU A 638 6.53 18.60 1.90
C LEU A 638 7.21 17.31 2.34
N ARG A 639 6.55 16.53 3.19
CA ARG A 639 7.00 15.21 3.61
C ARG A 639 5.87 14.20 3.51
N PHE A 640 6.08 13.13 2.73
CA PHE A 640 5.14 12.01 2.60
C PHE A 640 5.82 10.70 2.95
N GLY A 641 5.05 9.75 3.49
CA GLY A 641 5.56 8.47 3.94
C GLY A 641 6.26 8.51 5.30
N ARG A 642 6.63 7.34 5.80
CA ARG A 642 7.25 7.09 7.10
C ARG A 642 8.19 5.87 7.01
N PRO A 643 9.13 5.66 7.96
CA PRO A 643 9.98 4.47 7.96
C PRO A 643 9.24 3.20 8.41
N VAL A 644 8.06 2.96 7.87
CA VAL A 644 7.20 1.80 8.14
C VAL A 644 6.76 1.16 6.84
N LEU A 645 6.46 -0.14 6.87
CA LEU A 645 6.09 -0.90 5.68
C LEU A 645 4.62 -0.74 5.29
N LYS A 646 3.75 -0.41 6.26
CA LYS A 646 2.33 -0.15 6.06
C LYS A 646 1.99 1.27 6.51
N ASN A 647 1.41 2.06 5.63
CA ASN A 647 0.94 3.40 5.92
C ASN A 647 -0.15 3.79 4.91
N VAL A 648 -1.38 3.87 5.37
CA VAL A 648 -2.54 4.29 4.57
C VAL A 648 -3.19 5.56 5.14
N ALA A 649 -2.40 6.40 5.83
CA ALA A 649 -2.87 7.67 6.37
C ALA A 649 -2.96 8.73 5.27
N GLY A 650 -4.13 8.87 4.66
CA GLY A 650 -4.37 9.73 3.50
C GLY A 650 -3.81 9.15 2.19
N TYR A 651 -3.68 9.97 1.16
CA TYR A 651 -3.21 9.51 -0.14
C TYR A 651 -1.70 9.21 -0.13
N ASP A 652 -1.30 8.08 -0.74
CA ASP A 652 0.12 7.73 -0.89
C ASP A 652 0.78 8.53 -2.02
N LEU A 653 1.14 9.77 -1.71
CA LEU A 653 1.82 10.65 -2.66
C LEU A 653 3.28 10.26 -2.88
N THR A 654 3.86 9.38 -2.05
CA THR A 654 5.18 8.80 -2.29
C THR A 654 5.21 8.08 -3.63
N LYS A 655 4.16 7.33 -3.97
CA LYS A 655 4.04 6.60 -5.23
C LYS A 655 3.98 7.53 -6.45
N LEU A 656 3.35 8.68 -6.29
CA LEU A 656 3.28 9.71 -7.33
C LEU A 656 4.64 10.36 -7.61
N LEU A 657 5.44 10.56 -6.57
CA LEU A 657 6.73 11.26 -6.65
C LEU A 657 7.85 10.37 -7.20
N VAL A 658 7.76 9.05 -6.98
CA VAL A 658 8.66 8.07 -7.60
C VAL A 658 8.34 8.00 -9.10
N GLY A 659 9.35 8.23 -9.95
CA GLY A 659 9.17 8.26 -11.40
C GLY A 659 8.71 9.60 -11.96
N SER A 660 8.60 10.65 -11.13
CA SER A 660 8.13 11.98 -11.56
C SER A 660 9.14 12.77 -12.40
N PHE A 661 10.39 12.33 -12.51
CA PHE A 661 11.49 13.04 -13.17
C PHE A 661 11.73 14.47 -12.65
N GLY A 662 11.39 14.72 -11.39
CA GLY A 662 11.53 16.06 -10.80
C GLY A 662 10.50 17.08 -11.29
N ARG A 663 9.46 16.67 -12.04
CA ARG A 663 8.41 17.58 -12.54
C ARG A 663 7.40 18.01 -11.49
N LEU A 664 7.41 17.38 -10.33
CA LEU A 664 6.53 17.70 -9.19
C LEU A 664 7.29 18.41 -8.06
N GLY A 665 8.61 18.50 -8.16
CA GLY A 665 9.45 19.11 -7.15
C GLY A 665 10.82 18.47 -7.07
N VAL A 666 11.71 19.06 -6.30
CA VAL A 666 13.05 18.53 -6.02
C VAL A 666 13.03 17.72 -4.73
N LEU A 667 13.41 16.45 -4.81
CA LEU A 667 13.60 15.60 -3.64
C LEU A 667 14.80 16.09 -2.83
N THR A 668 14.64 16.26 -1.53
CA THR A 668 15.72 16.62 -0.60
C THR A 668 16.24 15.39 0.12
N THR A 669 15.34 14.57 0.65
CA THR A 669 15.66 13.30 1.32
C THR A 669 14.74 12.19 0.87
N VAL A 670 15.23 10.96 1.01
CA VAL A 670 14.49 9.73 0.70
C VAL A 670 14.65 8.73 1.83
N THR A 671 13.55 8.15 2.29
CA THR A 671 13.54 7.02 3.22
C THR A 671 13.42 5.73 2.42
N LEU A 672 14.44 4.90 2.51
CA LEU A 672 14.61 3.67 1.75
C LEU A 672 14.27 2.44 2.62
N ARG A 673 13.63 1.46 2.01
CA ARG A 673 13.58 0.10 2.51
C ARG A 673 14.86 -0.62 2.10
N LEU A 674 15.54 -1.20 3.08
CA LEU A 674 16.77 -1.96 2.88
C LEU A 674 16.50 -3.46 3.02
N ILE A 675 17.47 -4.25 2.57
CA ILE A 675 17.50 -5.68 2.81
C ILE A 675 18.86 -6.08 3.40
N PRO A 676 18.94 -7.15 4.19
CA PRO A 676 20.22 -7.72 4.59
C PRO A 676 21.00 -8.15 3.35
N ARG A 677 22.28 -7.79 3.30
CA ARG A 677 23.18 -8.14 2.20
C ARG A 677 23.42 -9.63 2.21
N GLN A 678 23.20 -10.27 1.08
CA GLN A 678 23.52 -11.65 0.86
C GLN A 678 24.24 -11.83 -0.48
N PRO A 679 25.18 -12.77 -0.59
CA PRO A 679 25.76 -13.10 -1.86
C PRO A 679 24.69 -13.66 -2.80
N LEU A 680 24.66 -13.16 -4.03
CA LEU A 680 23.82 -13.70 -5.08
C LEU A 680 24.56 -14.84 -5.79
N LEU A 681 23.92 -15.98 -5.91
CA LEU A 681 24.38 -17.07 -6.76
C LEU A 681 23.82 -16.88 -8.16
N TRP A 682 24.68 -16.88 -9.15
CA TRP A 682 24.31 -16.82 -10.54
C TRP A 682 24.32 -18.21 -11.18
N ARG A 683 23.22 -18.53 -11.84
CA ARG A 683 23.11 -19.76 -12.61
C ARG A 683 23.09 -19.39 -14.09
N ALA A 684 24.03 -19.93 -14.84
CA ALA A 684 24.01 -19.84 -16.29
C ALA A 684 23.35 -21.09 -16.86
N LEU A 685 22.34 -20.87 -17.70
CA LEU A 685 21.70 -21.94 -18.47
C LEU A 685 22.04 -21.71 -19.94
N ALA A 686 22.73 -22.67 -20.55
CA ALA A 686 22.88 -22.68 -22.00
C ALA A 686 21.53 -23.01 -22.65
N THR A 687 21.07 -22.19 -23.56
CA THR A 687 19.83 -22.45 -24.30
C THR A 687 19.94 -21.89 -25.72
N GLU A 688 19.24 -22.50 -26.63
CA GLU A 688 19.16 -22.00 -28.01
C GLU A 688 18.58 -20.58 -28.04
N PRO A 689 19.09 -19.68 -28.89
CA PRO A 689 18.63 -18.29 -28.94
C PRO A 689 17.11 -18.13 -29.13
N SER A 690 16.49 -19.04 -29.85
CA SER A 690 15.05 -19.07 -30.08
C SER A 690 14.22 -19.45 -28.84
N ALA A 691 14.83 -20.13 -27.87
CA ALA A 691 14.16 -20.59 -26.66
C ALA A 691 14.43 -19.66 -25.44
N LEU A 692 15.29 -18.64 -25.59
CA LEU A 692 15.73 -17.78 -24.49
C LEU A 692 14.56 -17.06 -23.80
N ALA A 693 13.63 -16.48 -24.57
CA ALA A 693 12.50 -15.77 -24.04
C ALA A 693 11.57 -16.69 -23.24
N GLY A 694 11.28 -17.88 -23.78
CA GLY A 694 10.48 -18.89 -23.10
C GLY A 694 11.15 -19.40 -21.82
N ALA A 695 12.47 -19.64 -21.83
CA ALA A 695 13.23 -20.07 -20.66
C ALA A 695 13.31 -18.99 -19.57
N ALA A 696 13.47 -17.72 -19.94
CA ALA A 696 13.43 -16.59 -19.03
C ALA A 696 12.05 -16.48 -18.37
N TRP A 697 11.00 -16.54 -19.15
CA TRP A 697 9.63 -16.53 -18.67
C TRP A 697 9.32 -17.70 -17.73
N ALA A 698 9.68 -18.91 -18.12
CA ALA A 698 9.51 -20.09 -17.29
C ALA A 698 10.25 -19.97 -15.94
N SER A 699 11.43 -19.35 -15.94
CA SER A 699 12.18 -19.10 -14.68
C SER A 699 11.45 -18.14 -13.76
N LEU A 700 10.79 -17.11 -14.29
CA LEU A 700 10.03 -16.14 -13.53
C LEU A 700 8.67 -16.64 -13.02
N GLN A 701 8.13 -17.66 -13.68
CA GLN A 701 6.89 -18.32 -13.25
C GLN A 701 7.08 -19.35 -12.15
N GLN A 702 8.31 -19.70 -11.80
CA GLN A 702 8.55 -20.65 -10.71
C GLN A 702 8.08 -20.08 -9.37
N PRO A 703 7.56 -20.90 -8.46
CA PRO A 703 7.19 -20.48 -7.10
C PRO A 703 8.37 -19.81 -6.37
N ASN A 704 9.58 -20.34 -6.58
CA ASN A 704 10.85 -19.77 -6.14
C ASN A 704 11.52 -19.06 -7.32
N ARG A 705 11.02 -17.88 -7.65
CA ARG A 705 11.55 -17.11 -8.78
C ARG A 705 12.90 -16.46 -8.46
N PRO A 706 13.82 -16.33 -9.44
CA PRO A 706 15.08 -15.63 -9.25
C PRO A 706 14.87 -14.15 -8.93
N GLU A 707 15.84 -13.52 -8.26
CA GLU A 707 15.86 -12.07 -8.05
C GLU A 707 16.14 -11.30 -9.34
N ALA A 708 16.86 -11.92 -10.26
CA ALA A 708 17.14 -11.33 -11.56
C ALA A 708 17.21 -12.39 -12.66
N VAL A 709 16.82 -12.01 -13.86
CA VAL A 709 16.95 -12.82 -15.08
C VAL A 709 17.54 -11.96 -16.17
N VAL A 710 18.67 -12.38 -16.71
CA VAL A 710 19.36 -11.71 -17.82
C VAL A 710 19.57 -12.72 -18.96
N ALA A 711 19.11 -12.40 -20.15
CA ALA A 711 19.29 -13.23 -21.33
C ALA A 711 20.30 -12.62 -22.30
N ARG A 712 21.21 -13.45 -22.82
CA ARG A 712 22.10 -13.12 -23.91
C ARG A 712 22.09 -14.22 -24.98
N PRO A 713 22.50 -13.96 -26.23
CA PRO A 713 22.47 -15.00 -27.23
C PRO A 713 23.16 -16.29 -26.75
N GLY A 714 22.40 -17.39 -26.75
CA GLY A 714 22.87 -18.70 -26.30
C GLY A 714 22.99 -18.91 -24.78
N GLN A 715 22.63 -17.95 -23.94
CA GLN A 715 22.76 -18.10 -22.48
C GLN A 715 21.69 -17.32 -21.71
N LEU A 716 21.09 -17.98 -20.72
CA LEU A 716 20.23 -17.36 -19.71
C LEU A 716 20.98 -17.31 -18.38
N LEU A 717 21.07 -16.13 -17.78
CA LEU A 717 21.62 -15.93 -16.45
C LEU A 717 20.47 -15.67 -15.47
N THR A 718 20.40 -16.46 -14.41
CA THR A 718 19.43 -16.25 -13.33
C THR A 718 20.18 -16.01 -12.02
N ALA A 719 19.80 -14.99 -11.27
CA ALA A 719 20.38 -14.69 -9.97
C ALA A 719 19.44 -15.15 -8.86
N TRP A 720 19.99 -15.87 -7.89
CA TRP A 720 19.28 -16.41 -6.75
C TRP A 720 19.99 -15.97 -5.46
N VAL A 721 19.23 -15.77 -4.37
CA VAL A 721 19.86 -15.62 -3.06
C VAL A 721 20.57 -16.92 -2.69
N ALA A 722 21.83 -16.81 -2.26
CA ALA A 722 22.60 -17.95 -1.79
C ALA A 722 21.96 -18.54 -0.53
N ASP A 723 21.55 -19.78 -0.59
CA ASP A 723 21.24 -20.56 0.60
C ASP A 723 22.56 -20.93 1.29
N PRO A 724 22.73 -20.68 2.61
CA PRO A 724 23.96 -21.03 3.34
C PRO A 724 24.35 -22.51 3.37
N GLY A 725 23.64 -23.36 2.69
CA GLY A 725 23.97 -24.81 2.54
C GLY A 725 24.00 -25.30 1.10
N SER A 726 23.80 -24.43 0.11
CA SER A 726 23.70 -24.86 -1.28
C SER A 726 25.06 -24.99 -1.95
N THR A 727 25.34 -26.16 -2.51
CA THR A 727 26.53 -26.45 -3.33
C THR A 727 26.32 -26.16 -4.82
N TRP A 728 25.57 -25.11 -5.16
CA TRP A 728 25.14 -24.79 -6.53
C TRP A 728 26.21 -24.03 -7.30
N GLY A 729 26.69 -24.65 -8.39
CA GLY A 729 27.14 -24.07 -9.64
C GLY A 729 28.39 -23.19 -9.65
N ALA A 730 29.07 -23.19 -10.79
CA ALA A 730 30.29 -22.43 -11.06
C ALA A 730 30.10 -20.92 -10.79
N SER A 731 31.03 -20.30 -10.03
CA SER A 731 31.13 -18.87 -9.87
C SER A 731 31.31 -18.18 -11.22
N VAL A 732 30.42 -17.26 -11.55
CA VAL A 732 30.70 -16.27 -12.61
C VAL A 732 31.55 -15.18 -11.97
N ASP A 733 32.67 -14.81 -12.56
CA ASP A 733 33.48 -13.67 -12.15
C ASP A 733 32.58 -12.44 -12.09
N ASP A 734 32.62 -11.71 -11.01
CA ASP A 734 31.76 -10.56 -10.62
C ASP A 734 30.60 -10.27 -11.58
N PRO A 735 29.40 -10.79 -11.30
CA PRO A 735 28.25 -10.64 -12.20
C PRO A 735 27.83 -9.19 -12.40
N ARG A 736 28.20 -8.28 -11.45
CA ARG A 736 27.98 -6.85 -11.58
C ARG A 736 28.86 -6.22 -12.63
N ALA A 737 30.12 -6.66 -12.70
CA ALA A 737 31.04 -6.19 -13.74
C ALA A 737 30.61 -6.69 -15.12
N VAL A 738 30.10 -7.92 -15.23
CA VAL A 738 29.55 -8.47 -16.46
C VAL A 738 28.30 -7.66 -16.88
N LEU A 739 27.39 -7.39 -15.95
CA LEU A 739 26.18 -6.62 -16.24
C LEU A 739 26.50 -5.16 -16.61
N ALA A 740 27.41 -4.50 -15.86
CA ALA A 740 27.85 -3.15 -16.15
C ALA A 740 28.54 -3.06 -17.54
N SER A 741 29.35 -4.04 -17.91
CA SER A 741 29.93 -4.14 -19.26
C SER A 741 28.85 -4.26 -20.33
N LEU A 742 27.84 -5.11 -20.10
CA LEU A 742 26.73 -5.34 -21.02
C LEU A 742 25.84 -4.10 -21.22
N LEU A 743 25.58 -3.38 -20.14
CA LEU A 743 24.78 -2.15 -20.16
C LEU A 743 25.58 -0.99 -20.81
N ALA A 744 26.89 -0.88 -20.53
CA ALA A 744 27.77 0.11 -21.14
C ALA A 744 27.93 -0.10 -22.66
N GLU A 745 28.09 -1.36 -23.10
CA GLU A 745 28.18 -1.72 -24.51
C GLU A 745 26.91 -1.34 -25.27
N ARG A 746 25.77 -1.42 -24.61
CA ARG A 746 24.48 -1.10 -25.19
C ARG A 746 24.15 0.38 -25.24
N MET A 747 24.54 1.16 -24.23
CA MET A 747 24.41 2.62 -24.27
C MET A 747 25.26 3.23 -25.38
N HIS A 748 26.40 2.64 -25.70
CA HIS A 748 27.24 3.07 -26.86
C HIS A 748 26.57 2.82 -28.21
N HIS A 749 25.68 1.85 -28.33
CA HIS A 749 25.01 1.48 -29.57
C HIS A 749 23.61 2.08 -29.74
N GLY A 750 23.20 3.05 -28.95
CA GLY A 750 21.92 3.81 -29.12
C GLY A 750 20.65 2.99 -28.90
N GLY A 751 20.71 2.02 -27.98
CA GLY A 751 19.56 1.20 -27.63
C GLY A 751 18.42 2.02 -27.00
N ARG A 752 17.16 1.83 -27.47
CA ARG A 752 15.97 2.43 -26.91
C ARG A 752 15.27 1.45 -25.97
N PHE A 753 14.71 1.96 -24.87
CA PHE A 753 13.86 1.18 -23.98
C PHE A 753 12.48 0.98 -24.59
N HIS A 754 12.01 -0.26 -24.64
CA HIS A 754 10.67 -0.59 -25.12
C HIS A 754 9.94 -1.47 -24.09
N ARG A 755 8.68 -1.16 -23.83
CA ARG A 755 7.76 -2.02 -23.09
C ARG A 755 6.91 -2.80 -24.08
N SER A 756 6.79 -4.12 -23.94
CA SER A 756 5.79 -4.89 -24.68
C SER A 756 4.41 -4.71 -24.01
N GLY A 757 3.50 -3.97 -24.66
CA GLY A 757 2.09 -4.22 -24.48
C GLY A 757 1.75 -5.60 -25.07
N ARG A 758 0.59 -6.19 -24.70
CA ARG A 758 0.11 -7.49 -25.15
C ARG A 758 0.64 -7.87 -26.54
N ALA A 759 1.74 -8.59 -26.59
CA ALA A 759 2.22 -9.19 -27.81
C ALA A 759 1.80 -10.66 -27.80
N SER A 760 1.01 -11.06 -28.76
CA SER A 760 0.68 -12.44 -29.02
C SER A 760 1.93 -13.16 -29.53
N GLY A 761 2.69 -13.78 -28.65
CA GLY A 761 3.83 -14.63 -28.95
C GLY A 761 5.18 -14.11 -28.48
N PRO A 762 6.15 -15.01 -28.23
CA PRO A 762 7.50 -14.63 -27.82
C PRO A 762 8.20 -13.90 -28.97
N PRO A 763 8.87 -12.77 -28.71
CA PRO A 763 9.62 -12.08 -29.75
C PRO A 763 10.85 -12.88 -30.17
N THR A 764 11.19 -12.78 -31.44
CA THR A 764 12.43 -13.43 -31.98
C THR A 764 13.65 -12.63 -31.55
N ALA A 765 14.48 -13.23 -30.73
CA ALA A 765 15.69 -12.60 -30.19
C ALA A 765 16.74 -12.36 -31.26
N ARG A 766 17.08 -11.09 -31.54
CA ARG A 766 18.32 -10.72 -32.22
C ARG A 766 19.06 -9.71 -31.32
N GLY A 767 19.97 -10.19 -30.50
CA GLY A 767 20.76 -9.33 -29.60
C GLY A 767 20.53 -9.63 -28.12
N TRP A 768 21.03 -8.76 -27.25
CA TRP A 768 20.89 -8.87 -25.81
C TRP A 768 19.50 -8.39 -25.36
N ASP A 769 18.77 -9.19 -24.57
CA ASP A 769 17.44 -8.83 -24.07
C ASP A 769 17.41 -8.94 -22.56
N LEU A 770 16.95 -7.89 -21.89
CA LEU A 770 16.68 -7.85 -20.47
C LEU A 770 15.18 -7.99 -20.26
N TRP A 771 14.76 -8.95 -19.43
CA TRP A 771 13.38 -9.27 -19.23
C TRP A 771 12.91 -8.96 -17.80
N TRP A 772 11.73 -8.36 -17.66
CA TRP A 772 11.14 -7.97 -16.39
C TRP A 772 9.78 -8.63 -16.13
N PRO A 773 9.52 -9.13 -14.89
CA PRO A 773 8.30 -9.87 -14.61
C PRO A 773 7.02 -9.04 -14.46
N LEU A 774 7.13 -7.71 -14.36
CA LEU A 774 5.99 -6.81 -14.12
C LEU A 774 5.61 -5.97 -15.36
N GLY A 775 5.73 -6.53 -16.55
CA GLY A 775 5.34 -5.86 -17.78
C GLY A 775 6.49 -5.62 -18.75
N GLY A 776 7.30 -6.63 -18.98
CA GLY A 776 8.36 -6.77 -19.98
C GLY A 776 8.96 -5.49 -20.56
N VAL A 777 10.18 -5.11 -20.13
CA VAL A 777 10.96 -4.08 -20.80
C VAL A 777 11.98 -4.77 -21.69
N TRP A 778 11.97 -4.44 -22.97
CA TRP A 778 12.93 -4.92 -23.93
C TRP A 778 14.04 -3.90 -24.16
N LEU A 779 15.28 -4.32 -24.10
CA LEU A 779 16.41 -3.56 -24.60
C LEU A 779 16.93 -4.24 -25.87
N GLY A 780 16.52 -3.81 -27.03
CA GLY A 780 16.93 -4.36 -28.34
C GLY A 780 17.61 -3.33 -29.25
N PRO A 781 18.60 -3.72 -30.06
CA PRO A 781 19.12 -2.83 -31.07
C PRO A 781 18.07 -2.71 -32.18
N GLY A 782 17.53 -1.48 -32.36
CA GLY A 782 16.96 -1.00 -33.61
C GLY A 782 15.93 -1.83 -34.37
N THR A 783 15.20 -2.75 -33.73
CA THR A 783 14.00 -3.32 -34.35
C THR A 783 12.87 -2.36 -34.12
N GLY A 784 12.44 -1.66 -35.17
CA GLY A 784 11.28 -0.77 -35.16
C GLY A 784 9.96 -1.50 -34.92
N LEU A 785 9.85 -2.12 -33.74
CA LEU A 785 8.58 -2.46 -33.13
C LEU A 785 8.06 -1.15 -32.52
N GLU A 786 7.53 -0.29 -33.39
CA GLU A 786 6.58 0.70 -32.94
C GLU A 786 5.50 -0.05 -32.16
N ARG A 787 5.37 0.30 -30.89
CA ARG A 787 4.18 -0.03 -30.12
C ARG A 787 2.97 0.23 -30.99
N PRO A 788 1.94 -0.61 -30.99
CA PRO A 788 0.61 -0.08 -31.04
C PRO A 788 0.50 0.74 -29.73
N ALA A 789 0.64 2.05 -29.83
CA ALA A 789 0.37 2.95 -28.74
C ALA A 789 -1.03 2.58 -28.24
N VAL A 790 -1.14 2.01 -27.03
CA VAL A 790 -2.42 2.07 -26.32
C VAL A 790 -2.66 3.56 -26.24
N PRO A 791 -3.70 4.10 -26.91
CA PRO A 791 -3.95 5.54 -26.88
C PRO A 791 -3.99 5.93 -25.42
N ALA A 792 -3.20 6.93 -25.02
CA ALA A 792 -3.27 7.47 -23.69
C ALA A 792 -4.72 7.92 -23.47
N ASP A 793 -5.33 7.50 -22.40
CA ASP A 793 -6.67 7.95 -22.05
C ASP A 793 -6.63 9.47 -21.85
N PRO A 794 -7.33 10.27 -22.67
CA PRO A 794 -7.27 11.71 -22.63
C PRO A 794 -7.72 12.27 -21.27
N VAL A 795 -8.58 11.56 -20.54
CA VAL A 795 -9.02 11.92 -19.18
C VAL A 795 -7.89 11.68 -18.19
N ALA A 796 -7.17 10.56 -18.30
CA ALA A 796 -6.00 10.29 -17.48
C ALA A 796 -4.88 11.34 -17.71
N GLU A 797 -4.65 11.77 -18.95
CA GLU A 797 -3.70 12.85 -19.26
C GLU A 797 -4.16 14.20 -18.66
N GLN A 798 -5.46 14.49 -18.71
CA GLN A 798 -5.99 15.71 -18.10
C GLN A 798 -5.86 15.67 -16.58
N LEU A 799 -6.14 14.53 -15.95
CA LEU A 799 -5.93 14.33 -14.52
C LEU A 799 -4.45 14.51 -14.16
N ALA A 800 -3.55 13.92 -14.93
CA ALA A 800 -2.12 14.08 -14.74
C ALA A 800 -1.70 15.57 -14.78
N ARG A 801 -2.23 16.33 -15.70
CA ARG A 801 -1.99 17.80 -15.75
C ARG A 801 -2.52 18.50 -14.49
N ARG A 802 -3.76 18.23 -14.08
CA ARG A 802 -4.34 18.80 -12.86
C ARG A 802 -3.55 18.42 -11.60
N VAL A 803 -3.07 17.20 -11.52
CA VAL A 803 -2.22 16.72 -10.42
C VAL A 803 -0.87 17.46 -10.44
N ARG A 804 -0.27 17.70 -11.61
CA ARG A 804 0.92 18.52 -11.74
C ARG A 804 0.72 19.91 -11.16
N ASP A 805 -0.40 20.56 -11.51
CA ASP A 805 -0.71 21.93 -11.10
C ASP A 805 -0.84 22.08 -9.56
N VAL A 806 -1.08 20.98 -8.83
CA VAL A 806 -1.06 20.97 -7.35
C VAL A 806 0.34 21.26 -6.80
N PHE A 807 1.37 20.75 -7.48
CA PHE A 807 2.76 20.84 -7.04
C PHE A 807 3.56 21.92 -7.78
N ASP A 808 3.18 22.21 -9.02
CA ASP A 808 3.91 23.12 -9.91
C ASP A 808 2.92 23.93 -10.80
N PRO A 809 2.11 24.84 -10.21
CA PRO A 809 1.08 25.58 -10.93
C PRO A 809 1.67 26.53 -11.98
N ASP A 810 2.88 27.03 -11.76
CA ASP A 810 3.56 27.96 -12.67
C ASP A 810 4.47 27.23 -13.68
N HIS A 811 4.44 25.89 -13.69
CA HIS A 811 5.25 25.04 -14.56
C HIS A 811 6.75 25.33 -14.51
N LEU A 812 7.27 25.62 -13.33
CA LEU A 812 8.68 25.97 -13.09
C LEU A 812 9.62 24.78 -13.21
N TRP A 813 9.15 23.58 -12.89
CA TRP A 813 9.97 22.37 -12.94
C TRP A 813 10.00 21.78 -14.35
N ARG A 814 11.20 21.68 -14.91
CA ARG A 814 11.43 20.99 -16.18
C ARG A 814 11.99 19.60 -15.94
N GLY A 815 11.27 18.58 -16.37
CA GLY A 815 11.73 17.18 -16.27
C GLY A 815 12.93 16.88 -17.15
N GLY A 816 13.74 15.91 -16.71
CA GLY A 816 15.04 15.56 -17.33
C GLY A 816 14.99 14.62 -18.53
N LEU A 817 13.84 14.40 -19.21
CA LEU A 817 13.79 13.70 -20.50
C LEU A 817 13.16 14.60 -21.56
N PRO A 818 13.64 14.53 -22.81
CA PRO A 818 13.09 15.30 -23.92
C PRO A 818 11.67 14.87 -24.26
#